data_a3851c2a7c9a288e7d909015e070f185
#
_entry.id   a3851c2a7c9a288e7d909015e070f185
#
_cell.length_a   1.000
_cell.length_b   1.000
_cell.length_c   1.000
_cell.angle_alpha   90.00
_cell.angle_beta   90.00
_cell.angle_gamma   90.00
#
_symmetry.space_group_name_H-M   'P 1'
#
loop_
_entity.id
_entity.type
_entity.pdbx_description
1 polymer ?
#
loop_
_entity_poly.entity_id
_entity_poly.type
_entity_poly.pdbx_seq_one_letter_code
_entity_poly.pdbx_strand_id
1 'polypeptide(L)'
;MPQESPDDAGAGGPDRNRKVFLRGLKVLWVAMRGEPAVFGVAVFGASLHAAITVASSWVLGRITDQVILPAFADGRTTAAALTAAAAAMLAVGLFKAIGLALRRLYAGLMQFRMQARYRRAVARKYLRLPLSWHHRHPTGQLLSNANADVEAAWQPLAPLPMVVGSLFMLLIAAVAMLITDPVLALVGFVVFPLLFAINVVFQRKVSPVATRAQALRAQVSEVAHESFDGALVVKTLGREDTETERFTAAAHRLRDAQIRVGRMRGMFDPVMEALPNLGVLAVLLVGMWRLSTGAIDPGELVQMAYLFTLLSLPIRSFGWLLGDLPRSVVGWDRVQAVLAAKGAMPHGDGALGGTGGIRLATEGLSFSYEDGYTADGAGSDLADAPEAAGERARTTVLHDVDLEIAPGRTVAIVGPTGSGKSTLTTLLTRLVDPDAGTVRYDGADVRGLAKGAISGVAALVPQTTFVFEDTIRDNVALGADVSDDDVWAALRLARADSFVAALPAGLDTRLGERGTSLSGGQRQRLALARAVVRRPRLLILDDATSAVDPQVEAEILAGLRDTELAATVVVVAYRRATIELADEVVFLDRGTVTDRGTHDELLARSPGYERLVTAYERAAAERAAAAQTETFAETEEAAR
;
A
#
# COMPACT_ATOMS: atom_id res chain seq x y z
N MET A 1 -21.50 23.53 -16.71
CA MET A 1 -20.97 23.55 -15.34
C MET A 1 -19.83 24.54 -15.30
N PRO A 2 -19.76 25.51 -14.38
CA PRO A 2 -18.70 26.49 -14.35
C PRO A 2 -17.39 25.81 -13.93
N GLN A 3 -16.35 26.03 -14.72
CA GLN A 3 -14.97 25.67 -14.38
C GLN A 3 -14.55 26.48 -13.15
N GLU A 4 -14.32 25.83 -12.01
CA GLU A 4 -13.65 26.43 -10.87
C GLU A 4 -12.23 26.83 -11.30
N SER A 5 -11.89 28.08 -11.06
CA SER A 5 -10.61 28.64 -11.42
C SER A 5 -9.49 28.00 -10.57
N PRO A 6 -8.29 27.78 -11.14
CA PRO A 6 -7.16 27.15 -10.44
C PRO A 6 -6.60 27.93 -9.22
N ASP A 7 -7.14 29.08 -8.92
CA ASP A 7 -6.65 29.99 -7.87
C ASP A 7 -7.22 29.73 -6.47
N ASP A 8 -8.29 28.92 -6.31
CA ASP A 8 -8.90 28.65 -5.01
C ASP A 8 -8.26 27.50 -4.20
N ALA A 9 -7.32 26.77 -4.77
CA ALA A 9 -6.61 25.68 -4.08
C ALA A 9 -5.47 26.14 -3.14
N GLY A 10 -5.21 27.43 -3.02
CA GLY A 10 -3.98 28.00 -2.40
C GLY A 10 -4.09 28.58 -0.99
N ALA A 11 -5.26 28.85 -0.45
CA ALA A 11 -5.43 29.57 0.82
C ALA A 11 -6.01 28.67 1.93
N GLY A 12 -5.21 27.75 2.45
CA GLY A 12 -5.49 27.11 3.74
C GLY A 12 -5.46 28.18 4.85
N GLY A 13 -6.62 28.66 5.31
CA GLY A 13 -6.71 29.64 6.38
C GLY A 13 -5.99 29.17 7.66
N PRO A 14 -5.60 30.09 8.57
CA PRO A 14 -4.85 29.81 9.80
C PRO A 14 -5.49 28.71 10.67
N ASP A 15 -6.80 28.53 10.61
CA ASP A 15 -7.54 27.49 11.33
C ASP A 15 -7.30 26.08 10.77
N ARG A 16 -7.13 25.91 9.47
CA ARG A 16 -6.83 24.61 8.84
C ARG A 16 -5.43 24.14 9.24
N ASN A 17 -4.44 25.04 9.22
CA ASN A 17 -3.08 24.71 9.64
C ASN A 17 -3.00 24.35 11.13
N ARG A 18 -3.76 25.03 12.00
CA ARG A 18 -3.86 24.73 13.43
C ARG A 18 -4.48 23.34 13.66
N LYS A 19 -5.53 22.99 12.94
CA LYS A 19 -6.18 21.66 13.02
C LYS A 19 -5.21 20.56 12.58
N VAL A 20 -4.49 20.73 11.47
CA VAL A 20 -3.48 19.77 11.00
C VAL A 20 -2.36 19.58 12.02
N PHE A 21 -1.86 20.67 12.61
CA PHE A 21 -0.84 20.61 13.65
C PHE A 21 -1.30 19.83 14.89
N LEU A 22 -2.50 20.11 15.40
CA LEU A 22 -3.06 19.40 16.56
C LEU A 22 -3.31 17.91 16.26
N ARG A 23 -3.76 17.59 15.03
CA ARG A 23 -3.91 16.18 14.59
C ARG A 23 -2.53 15.51 14.50
N GLY A 24 -1.52 16.18 13.97
CA GLY A 24 -0.15 15.68 13.94
C GLY A 24 0.40 15.35 15.32
N LEU A 25 0.18 16.22 16.30
CA LEU A 25 0.54 15.96 17.70
C LEU A 25 -0.17 14.72 18.27
N LYS A 26 -1.45 14.51 17.90
CA LYS A 26 -2.19 13.30 18.29
C LYS A 26 -1.57 12.03 17.70
N VAL A 27 -1.13 12.08 16.45
CA VAL A 27 -0.43 10.94 15.79
C VAL A 27 0.87 10.63 16.53
N LEU A 28 1.68 11.65 16.81
CA LEU A 28 2.92 11.48 17.59
C LEU A 28 2.65 10.92 19.00
N TRP A 29 1.58 11.36 19.65
CA TRP A 29 1.17 10.86 20.96
C TRP A 29 0.80 9.38 20.94
N VAL A 30 0.13 8.90 19.89
CA VAL A 30 -0.17 7.45 19.70
C VAL A 30 1.12 6.65 19.65
N ALA A 31 2.14 7.13 18.94
CA ALA A 31 3.43 6.46 18.86
C ALA A 31 4.18 6.45 20.20
N MET A 32 4.20 7.59 20.90
CA MET A 32 4.85 7.69 22.22
C MET A 32 4.22 6.73 23.24
N ARG A 33 2.90 6.56 23.20
CA ARG A 33 2.20 5.57 24.05
C ARG A 33 2.44 4.12 23.59
N GLY A 34 2.69 3.93 22.30
CA GLY A 34 2.93 2.59 21.75
C GLY A 34 4.29 2.00 22.14
N GLU A 35 5.33 2.85 22.31
CA GLU A 35 6.72 2.46 22.60
C GLU A 35 7.36 3.41 23.64
N PRO A 36 6.82 3.54 24.86
CA PRO A 36 7.23 4.59 25.81
C PRO A 36 8.68 4.45 26.28
N ALA A 37 9.15 3.23 26.50
CA ALA A 37 10.53 2.99 26.95
C ALA A 37 11.55 3.35 25.87
N VAL A 38 11.27 2.97 24.61
CA VAL A 38 12.15 3.29 23.45
C VAL A 38 12.20 4.80 23.23
N PHE A 39 11.05 5.47 23.30
CA PHE A 39 10.97 6.93 23.23
C PHE A 39 11.74 7.61 24.35
N GLY A 40 11.57 7.12 25.60
CA GLY A 40 12.29 7.65 26.78
C GLY A 40 13.81 7.60 26.61
N VAL A 41 14.35 6.49 26.11
CA VAL A 41 15.81 6.37 25.85
C VAL A 41 16.26 7.32 24.72
N ALA A 42 15.45 7.44 23.65
CA ALA A 42 15.75 8.37 22.56
C ALA A 42 15.79 9.84 23.04
N VAL A 43 14.81 10.24 23.86
CA VAL A 43 14.74 11.59 24.46
C VAL A 43 15.88 11.79 25.46
N PHE A 44 16.20 10.80 26.30
CA PHE A 44 17.35 10.87 27.20
C PHE A 44 18.65 11.09 26.41
N GLY A 45 18.88 10.32 25.35
CA GLY A 45 20.05 10.50 24.48
C GLY A 45 20.08 11.88 23.83
N ALA A 46 18.93 12.39 23.40
CA ALA A 46 18.80 13.74 22.84
C ALA A 46 19.12 14.84 23.87
N SER A 47 18.59 14.70 25.09
CA SER A 47 18.82 15.64 26.20
C SER A 47 20.28 15.61 26.68
N LEU A 48 20.88 14.41 26.76
CA LEU A 48 22.30 14.24 27.08
C LEU A 48 23.18 14.94 26.02
N HIS A 49 22.91 14.67 24.74
CA HIS A 49 23.62 15.34 23.64
C HIS A 49 23.48 16.86 23.72
N ALA A 50 22.30 17.38 24.01
CA ALA A 50 22.01 18.80 24.15
C ALA A 50 22.79 19.40 25.33
N ALA A 51 22.73 18.81 26.52
CA ALA A 51 23.41 19.27 27.72
C ALA A 51 24.93 19.29 27.52
N ILE A 52 25.52 18.21 27.01
CA ILE A 52 26.97 18.13 26.75
C ILE A 52 27.39 19.11 25.63
N THR A 53 26.51 19.38 24.65
CA THR A 53 26.79 20.38 23.61
C THR A 53 26.87 21.79 24.21
N VAL A 54 25.98 22.16 25.12
CA VAL A 54 26.09 23.44 25.84
C VAL A 54 27.29 23.44 26.79
N ALA A 55 27.49 22.36 27.54
CA ALA A 55 28.66 22.24 28.42
C ALA A 55 29.99 22.35 27.67
N SER A 56 30.04 21.94 26.38
CA SER A 56 31.26 22.09 25.57
C SER A 56 31.70 23.54 25.38
N SER A 57 30.74 24.50 25.37
CA SER A 57 31.09 25.93 25.30
C SER A 57 31.76 26.42 26.59
N TRP A 58 31.24 25.98 27.74
CA TRP A 58 31.81 26.29 29.03
C TRP A 58 33.20 25.65 29.21
N VAL A 59 33.40 24.38 28.79
CA VAL A 59 34.71 23.73 28.84
C VAL A 59 35.71 24.48 27.96
N LEU A 60 35.30 24.92 26.76
CA LEU A 60 36.17 25.69 25.87
C LEU A 60 36.58 27.03 26.51
N GLY A 61 35.62 27.76 27.13
CA GLY A 61 35.92 28.99 27.86
C GLY A 61 36.91 28.75 28.98
N ARG A 62 36.72 27.72 29.82
CA ARG A 62 37.65 27.36 30.90
C ARG A 62 39.04 27.00 30.39
N ILE A 63 39.16 26.25 29.30
CA ILE A 63 40.44 25.93 28.67
C ILE A 63 41.14 27.21 28.18
N THR A 64 40.35 28.18 27.66
CA THR A 64 40.91 29.47 27.23
C THR A 64 41.53 30.22 28.41
N ASP A 65 40.81 30.35 29.52
CA ASP A 65 41.28 31.10 30.69
C ASP A 65 42.39 30.42 31.47
N GLN A 66 42.31 29.07 31.62
CA GLN A 66 43.22 28.34 32.50
C GLN A 66 44.44 27.72 31.80
N VAL A 67 44.38 27.53 30.45
CA VAL A 67 45.47 26.88 29.72
C VAL A 67 46.03 27.77 28.62
N ILE A 68 45.14 28.35 27.77
CA ILE A 68 45.61 29.10 26.60
C ILE A 68 46.22 30.47 27.01
N LEU A 69 45.48 31.28 27.75
CA LEU A 69 45.96 32.60 28.15
C LEU A 69 47.23 32.59 29.03
N PRO A 70 47.34 31.74 30.05
CA PRO A 70 48.59 31.59 30.80
C PRO A 70 49.75 31.12 29.94
N ALA A 71 49.52 30.19 28.98
CA ALA A 71 50.57 29.73 28.07
C ALA A 71 51.14 30.87 27.21
N PHE A 72 50.31 31.85 26.78
CA PHE A 72 50.75 33.00 26.04
C PHE A 72 51.43 34.05 26.95
N ALA A 73 50.94 34.21 28.17
CA ALA A 73 51.53 35.17 29.14
C ALA A 73 52.89 34.72 29.64
N ASP A 74 53.05 33.45 29.98
CA ASP A 74 54.28 32.86 30.55
C ASP A 74 55.25 32.28 29.51
N GLY A 75 54.83 32.24 28.23
CA GLY A 75 55.62 31.65 27.12
C GLY A 75 55.79 30.12 27.23
N ARG A 76 55.11 29.45 28.15
CA ARG A 76 55.19 28.01 28.40
C ARG A 76 53.90 27.49 29.05
N THR A 77 53.61 26.20 28.85
CA THR A 77 52.50 25.51 29.52
C THR A 77 52.96 24.21 30.13
N THR A 78 52.26 23.69 31.11
CA THR A 78 52.59 22.42 31.77
C THR A 78 51.95 21.26 31.00
N ALA A 79 52.66 20.11 30.96
CA ALA A 79 52.13 18.88 30.36
C ALA A 79 50.84 18.45 31.07
N ALA A 80 50.69 18.68 32.37
CA ALA A 80 49.48 18.41 33.13
C ALA A 80 48.28 19.24 32.67
N ALA A 81 48.46 20.54 32.39
CA ALA A 81 47.41 21.40 31.88
C ALA A 81 46.94 20.97 30.49
N LEU A 82 47.86 20.63 29.59
CA LEU A 82 47.58 20.12 28.26
C LEU A 82 46.83 18.78 28.30
N THR A 83 47.27 17.85 29.15
CA THR A 83 46.61 16.54 29.28
C THR A 83 45.23 16.68 29.90
N ALA A 84 45.04 17.55 30.87
CA ALA A 84 43.73 17.84 31.46
C ALA A 84 42.76 18.45 30.43
N ALA A 85 43.20 19.42 29.61
CA ALA A 85 42.43 20.02 28.55
C ALA A 85 42.04 18.98 27.47
N ALA A 86 43.01 18.17 27.05
CA ALA A 86 42.77 17.10 26.08
C ALA A 86 41.79 16.04 26.63
N ALA A 87 41.92 15.63 27.88
CA ALA A 87 41.00 14.69 28.54
C ALA A 87 39.58 15.26 28.66
N ALA A 88 39.45 16.56 29.00
CA ALA A 88 38.14 17.23 29.05
C ALA A 88 37.44 17.29 27.68
N MET A 89 38.21 17.65 26.63
CA MET A 89 37.67 17.68 25.27
C MET A 89 37.30 16.29 24.76
N LEU A 90 38.10 15.27 25.07
CA LEU A 90 37.83 13.88 24.72
C LEU A 90 36.56 13.37 25.44
N ALA A 91 36.41 13.67 26.73
CA ALA A 91 35.24 13.32 27.50
C ALA A 91 33.95 13.97 26.92
N VAL A 92 34.00 15.27 26.61
CA VAL A 92 32.92 15.99 25.93
C VAL A 92 32.59 15.30 24.60
N GLY A 93 33.57 15.01 23.77
CA GLY A 93 33.36 14.32 22.49
C GLY A 93 32.70 12.95 22.66
N LEU A 94 33.19 12.15 23.62
CA LEU A 94 32.67 10.82 23.90
C LEU A 94 31.19 10.85 24.37
N PHE A 95 30.89 11.67 25.37
CA PHE A 95 29.49 11.79 25.86
C PHE A 95 28.55 12.37 24.84
N LYS A 96 29.00 13.32 24.01
CA LYS A 96 28.26 13.85 22.87
C LYS A 96 27.95 12.77 21.83
N ALA A 97 28.92 11.92 21.52
CA ALA A 97 28.76 10.78 20.61
C ALA A 97 27.80 9.73 21.18
N ILE A 98 27.90 9.40 22.47
CA ILE A 98 26.98 8.48 23.16
C ILE A 98 25.54 9.02 23.09
N GLY A 99 25.31 10.28 23.45
CA GLY A 99 24.00 10.92 23.39
C GLY A 99 23.42 10.90 21.98
N LEU A 100 24.24 11.21 20.97
CA LEU A 100 23.86 11.17 19.56
C LEU A 100 23.50 9.73 19.10
N ALA A 101 24.30 8.74 19.48
CA ALA A 101 24.05 7.34 19.15
C ALA A 101 22.74 6.84 19.76
N LEU A 102 22.54 7.05 21.07
CA LEU A 102 21.29 6.71 21.76
C LEU A 102 20.07 7.35 21.07
N ARG A 103 20.14 8.66 20.82
CA ARG A 103 19.07 9.37 20.13
C ARG A 103 18.74 8.75 18.78
N ARG A 104 19.74 8.53 17.91
CA ARG A 104 19.54 8.04 16.53
C ARG A 104 19.06 6.60 16.49
N LEU A 105 19.70 5.72 17.26
CA LEU A 105 19.37 4.28 17.27
C LEU A 105 17.93 4.06 17.78
N TYR A 106 17.57 4.68 18.90
CA TYR A 106 16.26 4.46 19.50
C TYR A 106 15.14 5.21 18.78
N ALA A 107 15.41 6.37 18.15
CA ALA A 107 14.45 7.02 17.27
C ALA A 107 14.13 6.14 16.04
N GLY A 108 15.16 5.60 15.38
CA GLY A 108 15.00 4.67 14.26
C GLY A 108 14.30 3.38 14.69
N LEU A 109 14.69 2.79 15.83
CA LEU A 109 14.03 1.60 16.36
C LEU A 109 12.53 1.82 16.60
N MET A 110 12.15 2.95 17.20
CA MET A 110 10.76 3.33 17.41
C MET A 110 10.01 3.46 16.09
N GLN A 111 10.56 4.19 15.12
CA GLN A 111 9.97 4.40 13.80
C GLN A 111 9.69 3.08 13.09
N PHE A 112 10.70 2.21 12.97
CA PHE A 112 10.57 0.95 12.25
C PHE A 112 9.67 -0.06 12.96
N ARG A 113 9.65 -0.09 14.30
CA ARG A 113 8.70 -0.91 15.07
C ARG A 113 7.26 -0.48 14.81
N MET A 114 6.98 0.84 14.83
CA MET A 114 5.65 1.37 14.52
C MET A 114 5.25 1.05 13.08
N GLN A 115 6.13 1.26 12.10
CA GLN A 115 5.86 0.88 10.70
C GLN A 115 5.55 -0.61 10.57
N ALA A 116 6.36 -1.49 11.15
CA ALA A 116 6.15 -2.94 11.10
C ALA A 116 4.84 -3.37 11.76
N ARG A 117 4.49 -2.73 12.90
CA ARG A 117 3.23 -2.98 13.61
C ARG A 117 2.02 -2.64 12.75
N TYR A 118 2.02 -1.45 12.13
CA TYR A 118 0.88 -0.97 11.35
C TYR A 118 0.80 -1.63 9.98
N ARG A 119 1.93 -1.94 9.30
CA ARG A 119 1.93 -2.76 8.09
C ARG A 119 1.26 -4.11 8.34
N ARG A 120 1.62 -4.79 9.42
CA ARG A 120 0.99 -6.07 9.82
C ARG A 120 -0.49 -5.90 10.15
N ALA A 121 -0.89 -4.81 10.80
CA ALA A 121 -2.28 -4.55 11.14
C ALA A 121 -3.13 -4.31 9.87
N VAL A 122 -2.63 -3.50 8.93
CA VAL A 122 -3.28 -3.24 7.63
C VAL A 122 -3.38 -4.53 6.81
N ALA A 123 -2.30 -5.29 6.67
CA ALA A 123 -2.31 -6.56 5.94
C ALA A 123 -3.32 -7.56 6.54
N ARG A 124 -3.34 -7.72 7.86
CA ARG A 124 -4.34 -8.56 8.55
C ARG A 124 -5.76 -8.07 8.32
N LYS A 125 -5.95 -6.76 8.25
CA LYS A 125 -7.28 -6.18 8.00
C LYS A 125 -7.73 -6.49 6.59
N TYR A 126 -6.88 -6.32 5.57
CA TYR A 126 -7.19 -6.68 4.19
C TYR A 126 -7.63 -8.13 4.05
N LEU A 127 -6.89 -9.06 4.65
CA LEU A 127 -7.23 -10.49 4.60
C LEU A 127 -8.55 -10.86 5.32
N ARG A 128 -9.12 -9.94 6.12
CA ARG A 128 -10.39 -10.15 6.82
C ARG A 128 -11.58 -9.42 6.20
N LEU A 129 -11.31 -8.46 5.33
CA LEU A 129 -12.36 -7.73 4.64
C LEU A 129 -12.98 -8.59 3.53
N PRO A 130 -14.29 -8.48 3.26
CA PRO A 130 -14.98 -9.27 2.25
C PRO A 130 -14.53 -8.87 0.85
N LEU A 131 -14.76 -9.77 -0.12
CA LEU A 131 -14.39 -9.54 -1.51
C LEU A 131 -15.10 -8.30 -2.10
N SER A 132 -16.33 -8.01 -1.68
CA SER A 132 -17.07 -6.80 -2.05
C SER A 132 -16.35 -5.50 -1.69
N TRP A 133 -15.58 -5.49 -0.60
CA TRP A 133 -14.74 -4.36 -0.23
C TRP A 133 -13.54 -4.23 -1.19
N HIS A 134 -12.90 -5.34 -1.54
CA HIS A 134 -11.74 -5.35 -2.45
C HIS A 134 -12.10 -4.89 -3.87
N HIS A 135 -13.28 -5.25 -4.37
CA HIS A 135 -13.76 -4.80 -5.68
C HIS A 135 -13.91 -3.28 -5.77
N ARG A 136 -14.16 -2.60 -4.64
CA ARG A 136 -14.30 -1.13 -4.57
C ARG A 136 -12.97 -0.38 -4.41
N HIS A 137 -11.86 -1.08 -4.16
CA HIS A 137 -10.56 -0.47 -3.88
C HIS A 137 -9.50 -1.02 -4.83
N PRO A 138 -8.92 -0.21 -5.73
CA PRO A 138 -7.88 -0.65 -6.65
C PRO A 138 -6.66 -1.21 -5.90
N THR A 139 -6.08 -2.29 -6.41
CA THR A 139 -4.94 -2.98 -5.78
C THR A 139 -3.75 -2.05 -5.54
N GLY A 140 -3.49 -1.11 -6.48
CA GLY A 140 -2.44 -0.10 -6.31
C GLY A 140 -2.66 0.81 -5.11
N GLN A 141 -3.90 1.20 -4.81
CA GLN A 141 -4.24 1.97 -3.61
C GLN A 141 -4.01 1.15 -2.34
N LEU A 142 -4.40 -0.12 -2.34
CA LEU A 142 -4.20 -1.01 -1.18
C LEU A 142 -2.71 -1.18 -0.86
N LEU A 143 -1.88 -1.34 -1.89
CA LEU A 143 -0.43 -1.43 -1.75
C LEU A 143 0.16 -0.12 -1.22
N SER A 144 -0.28 1.03 -1.75
CA SER A 144 0.13 2.36 -1.27
C SER A 144 -0.23 2.54 0.21
N ASN A 145 -1.47 2.23 0.62
CA ASN A 145 -1.91 2.34 2.01
C ASN A 145 -1.09 1.44 2.95
N ALA A 146 -0.73 0.24 2.52
CA ALA A 146 0.05 -0.68 3.34
C ALA A 146 1.53 -0.28 3.48
N ASN A 147 2.08 0.44 2.52
CA ASN A 147 3.50 0.81 2.49
C ASN A 147 3.73 2.31 2.64
N ALA A 148 3.39 3.13 1.61
CA ALA A 148 3.73 4.54 1.56
C ALA A 148 2.99 5.37 2.63
N ASP A 149 1.71 5.07 2.89
CA ASP A 149 0.94 5.80 3.90
C ASP A 149 1.36 5.43 5.32
N VAL A 150 1.69 4.16 5.58
CA VAL A 150 2.26 3.74 6.87
C VAL A 150 3.64 4.38 7.08
N GLU A 151 4.47 4.45 6.03
CA GLU A 151 5.76 5.12 6.11
C GLU A 151 5.59 6.62 6.40
N ALA A 152 4.73 7.30 5.64
CA ALA A 152 4.44 8.72 5.81
C ALA A 152 3.90 9.04 7.22
N ALA A 153 2.99 8.21 7.75
CA ALA A 153 2.45 8.38 9.10
C ALA A 153 3.53 8.40 10.18
N TRP A 154 4.56 7.57 10.07
CA TRP A 154 5.58 7.39 11.10
C TRP A 154 6.94 8.06 10.78
N GLN A 155 7.07 8.71 9.62
CA GLN A 155 8.26 9.47 9.22
C GLN A 155 8.71 10.50 10.28
N PRO A 156 7.80 11.30 10.91
CA PRO A 156 8.20 12.32 11.89
C PRO A 156 8.80 11.77 13.19
N LEU A 157 8.73 10.46 13.45
CA LEU A 157 9.30 9.87 14.65
C LEU A 157 10.83 9.91 14.68
N ALA A 158 11.48 9.87 13.51
CA ALA A 158 12.95 9.97 13.44
C ALA A 158 13.48 11.35 13.94
N PRO A 159 12.93 12.50 13.48
CA PRO A 159 13.37 13.81 13.98
C PRO A 159 12.77 14.20 15.34
N LEU A 160 11.71 13.55 15.82
CA LEU A 160 11.01 13.95 17.05
C LEU A 160 11.90 14.06 18.29
N PRO A 161 12.73 13.05 18.65
CA PRO A 161 13.63 13.17 19.81
C PRO A 161 14.67 14.29 19.62
N MET A 162 15.10 14.58 18.38
CA MET A 162 16.00 15.69 18.09
C MET A 162 15.34 17.03 18.40
N VAL A 163 14.07 17.22 18.04
CA VAL A 163 13.32 18.44 18.32
C VAL A 163 13.11 18.62 19.82
N VAL A 164 12.80 17.55 20.55
CA VAL A 164 12.71 17.60 22.03
C VAL A 164 14.06 17.98 22.65
N GLY A 165 15.14 17.35 22.19
CA GLY A 165 16.51 17.70 22.61
C GLY A 165 16.90 19.15 22.25
N SER A 166 16.42 19.65 21.12
CA SER A 166 16.66 21.05 20.69
C SER A 166 15.95 22.04 21.60
N LEU A 167 14.72 21.75 22.04
CA LEU A 167 14.03 22.57 23.05
C LEU A 167 14.81 22.62 24.36
N PHE A 168 15.28 21.46 24.82
CA PHE A 168 16.07 21.35 26.02
C PHE A 168 17.42 22.10 25.88
N MET A 169 18.07 21.99 24.71
CA MET A 169 19.30 22.72 24.40
C MET A 169 19.10 24.23 24.42
N LEU A 170 18.02 24.75 23.80
CA LEU A 170 17.71 26.16 23.80
C LEU A 170 17.45 26.69 25.21
N LEU A 171 16.77 25.92 26.05
CA LEU A 171 16.50 26.29 27.44
C LEU A 171 17.81 26.36 28.25
N ILE A 172 18.65 25.33 28.21
CA ILE A 172 19.93 25.33 28.93
C ILE A 172 20.83 26.42 28.40
N ALA A 173 20.89 26.65 27.11
CA ALA A 173 21.69 27.70 26.50
C ALA A 173 21.23 29.10 26.94
N ALA A 174 19.94 29.36 26.98
CA ALA A 174 19.39 30.64 27.46
C ALA A 174 19.76 30.90 28.92
N VAL A 175 19.67 29.86 29.77
CA VAL A 175 20.09 29.94 31.17
C VAL A 175 21.59 30.16 31.27
N ALA A 176 22.40 29.42 30.51
CA ALA A 176 23.84 29.59 30.49
C ALA A 176 24.27 31.00 30.06
N MET A 177 23.64 31.56 29.02
CA MET A 177 23.87 32.92 28.56
C MET A 177 23.57 33.96 29.63
N LEU A 178 22.42 33.83 30.32
CA LEU A 178 22.01 34.76 31.39
C LEU A 178 22.95 34.73 32.59
N ILE A 179 23.47 33.56 32.93
CA ILE A 179 24.41 33.38 34.05
C ILE A 179 25.78 33.96 33.69
N THR A 180 26.23 33.78 32.44
CA THR A 180 27.53 34.28 32.00
C THR A 180 27.54 35.81 31.89
N ASP A 181 26.66 36.40 31.12
CA ASP A 181 26.50 37.85 31.02
C ASP A 181 25.12 38.23 30.46
N PRO A 182 24.25 38.97 31.24
CA PRO A 182 22.92 39.37 30.80
C PRO A 182 22.89 40.29 29.58
N VAL A 183 23.93 41.11 29.38
CA VAL A 183 24.02 42.02 28.22
C VAL A 183 24.29 41.25 26.93
N LEU A 184 25.19 40.28 26.99
CA LEU A 184 25.43 39.39 25.85
C LEU A 184 24.26 38.48 25.59
N ALA A 185 23.54 38.02 26.63
CA ALA A 185 22.32 37.23 26.47
C ALA A 185 21.22 38.01 25.71
N LEU A 186 21.12 39.34 25.86
CA LEU A 186 20.18 40.16 25.12
C LEU A 186 20.39 40.06 23.60
N VAL A 187 21.65 39.98 23.14
CA VAL A 187 21.96 39.76 21.72
C VAL A 187 21.32 38.45 21.26
N GLY A 188 21.42 37.40 22.08
CA GLY A 188 20.79 36.11 21.79
C GLY A 188 19.28 36.20 21.73
N PHE A 189 18.66 36.88 22.68
CA PHE A 189 17.22 37.04 22.74
C PHE A 189 16.64 37.90 21.59
N VAL A 190 17.46 38.62 20.86
CA VAL A 190 17.08 39.32 19.62
C VAL A 190 17.33 38.42 18.40
N VAL A 191 18.51 37.83 18.30
CA VAL A 191 18.92 37.05 17.10
C VAL A 191 18.11 35.77 16.93
N PHE A 192 17.86 35.00 18.01
CA PHE A 192 17.19 33.71 17.88
C PHE A 192 15.70 33.79 17.56
N PRO A 193 14.88 34.69 18.17
CA PRO A 193 13.52 34.93 17.73
C PRO A 193 13.43 35.43 16.29
N LEU A 194 14.37 36.32 15.87
CA LEU A 194 14.43 36.80 14.50
C LEU A 194 14.72 35.67 13.52
N LEU A 195 15.67 34.77 13.84
CA LEU A 195 15.97 33.59 13.07
C LEU A 195 14.74 32.68 12.96
N PHE A 196 14.03 32.45 14.04
CA PHE A 196 12.80 31.66 14.05
C PHE A 196 11.70 32.32 13.19
N ALA A 197 11.49 33.61 13.28
CA ALA A 197 10.52 34.33 12.47
C ALA A 197 10.83 34.24 10.98
N ILE A 198 12.10 34.42 10.59
CA ILE A 198 12.56 34.29 9.21
C ILE A 198 12.33 32.84 8.72
N ASN A 199 12.63 31.82 9.55
CA ASN A 199 12.37 30.41 9.20
C ASN A 199 10.88 30.14 8.97
N VAL A 200 9.99 30.66 9.81
CA VAL A 200 8.54 30.52 9.63
C VAL A 200 8.07 31.17 8.33
N VAL A 201 8.55 32.38 8.03
CA VAL A 201 8.23 33.11 6.78
C VAL A 201 8.73 32.33 5.57
N PHE A 202 9.94 31.79 5.66
CA PHE A 202 10.53 30.93 4.62
C PHE A 202 9.67 29.71 4.34
N GLN A 203 9.34 28.93 5.39
CA GLN A 203 8.51 27.75 5.25
C GLN A 203 7.14 28.05 4.61
N ARG A 204 6.51 29.15 5.03
CA ARG A 204 5.22 29.58 4.44
C ARG A 204 5.31 29.91 2.95
N LYS A 205 6.43 30.49 2.50
CA LYS A 205 6.64 30.84 1.08
C LYS A 205 7.07 29.64 0.22
N VAL A 206 7.91 28.76 0.75
CA VAL A 206 8.47 27.61 -0.01
C VAL A 206 7.45 26.47 -0.11
N SER A 207 6.65 26.22 0.93
CA SER A 207 5.71 25.11 0.99
C SER A 207 4.78 25.02 -0.23
N PRO A 208 4.05 26.07 -0.66
CA PRO A 208 3.13 25.97 -1.81
C PRO A 208 3.87 25.72 -3.11
N VAL A 209 5.07 26.31 -3.29
CA VAL A 209 5.88 26.10 -4.50
C VAL A 209 6.42 24.66 -4.56
N ALA A 210 6.85 24.11 -3.42
CA ALA A 210 7.31 22.74 -3.31
C ALA A 210 6.16 21.74 -3.54
N THR A 211 4.96 22.01 -3.01
CA THR A 211 3.76 21.19 -3.25
C THR A 211 3.40 21.15 -4.73
N ARG A 212 3.45 22.30 -5.43
CA ARG A 212 3.23 22.33 -6.88
C ARG A 212 4.26 21.55 -7.67
N ALA A 213 5.53 21.64 -7.29
CA ALA A 213 6.59 20.84 -7.93
C ALA A 213 6.37 19.32 -7.70
N GLN A 214 5.85 18.94 -6.53
CA GLN A 214 5.51 17.54 -6.23
C GLN A 214 4.32 17.06 -7.05
N ALA A 215 3.28 17.88 -7.24
CA ALA A 215 2.15 17.56 -8.11
C ALA A 215 2.59 17.37 -9.58
N LEU A 216 3.46 18.25 -10.10
CA LEU A 216 4.02 18.11 -11.44
C LEU A 216 4.90 16.86 -11.59
N ARG A 217 5.60 16.45 -10.52
CA ARG A 217 6.35 15.16 -10.52
C ARG A 217 5.41 13.98 -10.68
N ALA A 218 4.25 14.00 -9.99
CA ALA A 218 3.23 12.95 -10.15
C ALA A 218 2.71 12.90 -11.59
N GLN A 219 2.44 14.07 -12.22
CA GLN A 219 2.02 14.12 -13.63
C GLN A 219 3.06 13.55 -14.59
N VAL A 220 4.35 13.80 -14.37
CA VAL A 220 5.41 13.19 -15.20
C VAL A 220 5.42 11.66 -15.05
N SER A 221 5.25 11.17 -13.82
CA SER A 221 5.19 9.72 -13.55
C SER A 221 3.94 9.08 -14.18
N GLU A 222 2.80 9.76 -14.15
CA GLU A 222 1.55 9.33 -14.78
C GLU A 222 1.69 9.19 -16.30
N VAL A 223 2.23 10.23 -16.97
CA VAL A 223 2.49 10.19 -18.43
C VAL A 223 3.45 9.05 -18.77
N ALA A 224 4.53 8.85 -17.99
CA ALA A 224 5.47 7.77 -18.23
C ALA A 224 4.81 6.38 -18.07
N HIS A 225 4.01 6.19 -17.01
CA HIS A 225 3.30 4.93 -16.76
C HIS A 225 2.33 4.59 -17.89
N GLU A 226 1.52 5.56 -18.31
CA GLU A 226 0.58 5.40 -19.43
C GLU A 226 1.30 5.05 -20.75
N SER A 227 2.41 5.76 -21.07
CA SER A 227 3.18 5.49 -22.28
C SER A 227 3.88 4.13 -22.27
N PHE A 228 4.33 3.66 -21.09
CA PHE A 228 4.98 2.35 -20.96
C PHE A 228 3.97 1.20 -20.94
N ASP A 229 2.85 1.35 -20.28
CA ASP A 229 1.77 0.35 -20.30
C ASP A 229 1.16 0.23 -21.70
N GLY A 230 1.03 1.37 -22.41
CA GLY A 230 0.58 1.45 -23.79
C GLY A 230 1.66 1.24 -24.84
N ALA A 231 2.88 0.77 -24.48
CA ALA A 231 4.03 0.71 -25.39
C ALA A 231 3.74 -0.06 -26.69
N LEU A 232 2.96 -1.16 -26.61
CA LEU A 232 2.55 -1.92 -27.80
C LEU A 232 1.74 -1.03 -28.76
N VAL A 233 0.78 -0.26 -28.24
CA VAL A 233 -0.06 0.63 -29.05
C VAL A 233 0.76 1.75 -29.66
N VAL A 234 1.62 2.39 -28.85
CA VAL A 234 2.54 3.45 -29.31
C VAL A 234 3.41 2.95 -30.46
N LYS A 235 4.01 1.75 -30.30
CA LYS A 235 4.88 1.11 -31.31
C LYS A 235 4.12 0.72 -32.57
N THR A 236 2.95 0.09 -32.44
CA THR A 236 2.17 -0.35 -33.61
C THR A 236 1.62 0.82 -34.44
N LEU A 237 1.38 1.97 -33.79
CA LEU A 237 0.89 3.16 -34.45
C LEU A 237 2.00 4.13 -34.89
N GLY A 238 3.29 3.86 -34.61
CA GLY A 238 4.42 4.72 -34.92
C GLY A 238 4.31 6.12 -34.27
N ARG A 239 3.85 6.18 -33.00
CA ARG A 239 3.60 7.44 -32.28
C ARG A 239 4.66 7.77 -31.22
N GLU A 240 5.85 7.20 -31.30
CA GLU A 240 6.95 7.41 -30.36
C GLU A 240 7.32 8.88 -30.20
N ASP A 241 7.38 9.63 -31.29
CA ASP A 241 7.74 11.05 -31.26
C ASP A 241 6.66 11.86 -30.54
N THR A 242 5.37 11.58 -30.80
CA THR A 242 4.24 12.25 -30.14
C THR A 242 4.26 12.04 -28.65
N GLU A 243 4.48 10.80 -28.19
CA GLU A 243 4.58 10.48 -26.76
C GLU A 243 5.83 11.07 -26.11
N THR A 244 6.96 11.12 -26.85
CA THR A 244 8.18 11.79 -26.39
C THR A 244 7.96 13.29 -26.21
N GLU A 245 7.25 13.95 -27.11
CA GLU A 245 6.88 15.38 -26.99
C GLU A 245 5.96 15.61 -25.77
N ARG A 246 4.96 14.76 -25.56
CA ARG A 246 4.05 14.81 -24.42
C ARG A 246 4.79 14.69 -23.09
N PHE A 247 5.70 13.71 -23.00
CA PHE A 247 6.57 13.52 -21.83
C PHE A 247 7.51 14.72 -21.61
N THR A 248 8.13 15.21 -22.68
CA THR A 248 9.04 16.36 -22.65
C THR A 248 8.33 17.62 -22.15
N ALA A 249 7.10 17.88 -22.60
CA ALA A 249 6.30 18.99 -22.14
C ALA A 249 5.99 18.90 -20.63
N ALA A 250 5.66 17.72 -20.11
CA ALA A 250 5.45 17.49 -18.69
C ALA A 250 6.76 17.67 -17.88
N ALA A 251 7.87 17.13 -18.38
CA ALA A 251 9.19 17.25 -17.77
C ALA A 251 9.68 18.71 -17.70
N HIS A 252 9.43 19.50 -18.73
CA HIS A 252 9.76 20.94 -18.72
C HIS A 252 8.96 21.71 -17.68
N ARG A 253 7.66 21.45 -17.50
CA ARG A 253 6.86 22.08 -16.43
C ARG A 253 7.41 21.74 -15.05
N LEU A 254 7.78 20.46 -14.82
CA LEU A 254 8.42 20.03 -13.58
C LEU A 254 9.77 20.72 -13.37
N ARG A 255 10.63 20.78 -14.42
CA ARG A 255 11.92 21.46 -14.37
C ARG A 255 11.76 22.91 -13.89
N ASP A 256 10.84 23.65 -14.51
CA ASP A 256 10.64 25.07 -14.20
C ASP A 256 10.09 25.29 -12.77
N ALA A 257 9.24 24.37 -12.29
CA ALA A 257 8.79 24.39 -10.90
C ALA A 257 9.95 24.07 -9.93
N GLN A 258 10.78 23.08 -10.23
CA GLN A 258 11.96 22.73 -9.42
C GLN A 258 12.99 23.86 -9.38
N ILE A 259 13.23 24.54 -10.50
CA ILE A 259 14.12 25.73 -10.56
C ILE A 259 13.56 26.83 -9.65
N ARG A 260 12.24 27.07 -9.62
CA ARG A 260 11.63 28.03 -8.69
C ARG A 260 11.84 27.67 -7.24
N VAL A 261 11.65 26.39 -6.86
CA VAL A 261 11.96 25.89 -5.51
C VAL A 261 13.44 26.12 -5.19
N GLY A 262 14.34 25.75 -6.12
CA GLY A 262 15.78 25.92 -5.97
C GLY A 262 16.19 27.38 -5.78
N ARG A 263 15.64 28.31 -6.59
CA ARG A 263 15.90 29.76 -6.43
C ARG A 263 15.44 30.29 -5.06
N MET A 264 14.24 29.88 -4.60
CA MET A 264 13.76 30.31 -3.28
C MET A 264 14.69 29.79 -2.17
N ARG A 265 15.10 28.52 -2.20
CA ARG A 265 16.05 27.97 -1.24
C ARG A 265 17.40 28.67 -1.33
N GLY A 266 17.93 28.84 -2.54
CA GLY A 266 19.22 29.51 -2.77
C GLY A 266 19.26 30.97 -2.30
N MET A 267 18.11 31.66 -2.20
CA MET A 267 18.05 33.01 -1.61
C MET A 267 17.94 33.00 -0.08
N PHE A 268 17.23 32.03 0.48
CA PHE A 268 16.96 31.98 1.92
C PHE A 268 18.06 31.23 2.71
N ASP A 269 18.63 30.18 2.17
CA ASP A 269 19.65 29.40 2.88
C ASP A 269 20.84 30.25 3.31
N PRO A 270 21.41 31.15 2.45
CA PRO A 270 22.47 32.07 2.88
C PRO A 270 22.03 33.04 4.00
N VAL A 271 20.78 33.53 3.97
CA VAL A 271 20.28 34.40 5.04
C VAL A 271 20.17 33.66 6.37
N MET A 272 19.68 32.41 6.33
CA MET A 272 19.58 31.56 7.53
C MET A 272 20.95 31.15 8.09
N GLU A 273 22.00 31.16 7.26
CA GLU A 273 23.37 30.90 7.69
C GLU A 273 24.11 32.19 8.12
N ALA A 274 23.86 33.29 7.44
CA ALA A 274 24.50 34.57 7.76
C ALA A 274 24.02 35.15 9.11
N LEU A 275 22.77 34.97 9.46
CA LEU A 275 22.19 35.60 10.67
C LEU A 275 22.83 35.12 11.98
N PRO A 276 23.07 33.81 12.22
CA PRO A 276 23.85 33.35 13.37
C PRO A 276 25.29 33.90 13.38
N ASN A 277 25.93 33.97 12.21
CA ASN A 277 27.30 34.52 12.10
C ASN A 277 27.35 36.00 12.42
N LEU A 278 26.34 36.79 12.00
CA LEU A 278 26.18 38.17 12.42
C LEU A 278 25.93 38.26 13.93
N GLY A 279 25.19 37.33 14.49
CA GLY A 279 25.02 37.18 15.94
C GLY A 279 26.33 36.97 16.68
N VAL A 280 27.19 36.07 16.17
CA VAL A 280 28.56 35.87 16.72
C VAL A 280 29.38 37.13 16.63
N LEU A 281 29.34 37.83 15.49
CA LEU A 281 30.03 39.13 15.34
C LEU A 281 29.53 40.19 16.34
N ALA A 282 28.23 40.26 16.54
CA ALA A 282 27.64 41.17 17.52
C ALA A 282 28.06 40.83 18.97
N VAL A 283 28.09 39.52 19.30
CA VAL A 283 28.61 39.05 20.59
C VAL A 283 30.07 39.40 20.77
N LEU A 284 30.90 39.25 19.73
CA LEU A 284 32.31 39.65 19.81
C LEU A 284 32.47 41.18 20.00
N LEU A 285 31.74 41.99 19.26
CA LEU A 285 31.81 43.47 19.39
C LEU A 285 31.35 43.93 20.76
N VAL A 286 30.17 43.49 21.21
CA VAL A 286 29.64 43.88 22.55
C VAL A 286 30.51 43.24 23.65
N GLY A 287 30.94 42.00 23.44
CA GLY A 287 31.78 41.27 24.39
C GLY A 287 33.19 41.90 24.58
N MET A 288 33.80 42.42 23.50
CA MET A 288 35.06 43.19 23.63
C MET A 288 34.87 44.44 24.48
N TRP A 289 33.77 45.14 24.33
CA TRP A 289 33.42 46.28 25.20
C TRP A 289 33.21 45.83 26.65
N ARG A 290 32.49 44.71 26.89
CA ARG A 290 32.31 44.17 28.24
C ARG A 290 33.64 43.68 28.86
N LEU A 291 34.52 43.09 28.05
CA LEU A 291 35.86 42.67 28.46
C LEU A 291 36.71 43.86 28.86
N SER A 292 36.68 44.97 28.07
CA SER A 292 37.45 46.20 28.39
C SER A 292 37.00 46.89 29.69
N THR A 293 35.77 46.66 30.10
CA THR A 293 35.24 47.15 31.40
C THR A 293 35.46 46.18 32.56
N GLY A 294 36.10 45.03 32.32
CA GLY A 294 36.36 44.01 33.33
C GLY A 294 35.09 43.26 33.79
N ALA A 295 34.03 43.29 32.99
CA ALA A 295 32.76 42.70 33.36
C ALA A 295 32.65 41.21 32.99
N ILE A 296 33.45 40.75 32.07
CA ILE A 296 33.56 39.34 31.66
C ILE A 296 35.05 38.98 31.45
N ASP A 297 35.33 37.67 31.52
CA ASP A 297 36.64 37.13 31.21
C ASP A 297 36.77 36.74 29.71
N PRO A 298 37.99 36.66 29.16
CA PRO A 298 38.20 36.25 27.76
C PRO A 298 37.59 34.88 27.43
N GLY A 299 37.64 33.92 28.35
CA GLY A 299 37.04 32.61 28.18
C GLY A 299 35.51 32.63 28.13
N GLU A 300 34.89 33.56 28.88
CA GLU A 300 33.43 33.79 28.82
C GLU A 300 33.03 34.35 27.46
N LEU A 301 33.81 35.21 26.83
CA LEU A 301 33.61 35.69 25.47
C LEU A 301 33.68 34.57 24.44
N VAL A 302 34.69 33.72 24.55
CA VAL A 302 34.86 32.53 23.70
C VAL A 302 33.69 31.55 23.89
N GLN A 303 33.29 31.29 25.13
CA GLN A 303 32.12 30.50 25.47
C GLN A 303 30.86 31.02 24.78
N MET A 304 30.56 32.30 24.88
CA MET A 304 29.39 32.93 24.28
C MET A 304 29.42 32.86 22.76
N ALA A 305 30.53 33.18 22.10
CA ALA A 305 30.69 33.13 20.66
C ALA A 305 30.49 31.68 20.14
N TYR A 306 31.05 30.68 20.83
CA TYR A 306 30.87 29.29 20.48
C TYR A 306 29.44 28.81 20.69
N LEU A 307 28.78 29.22 21.77
CA LEU A 307 27.39 28.87 22.06
C LEU A 307 26.44 29.40 20.97
N PHE A 308 26.63 30.61 20.46
CA PHE A 308 25.87 31.16 19.33
C PHE A 308 26.00 30.29 18.06
N THR A 309 27.22 29.81 17.76
CA THR A 309 27.45 28.93 16.61
C THR A 309 26.67 27.63 16.72
N LEU A 310 26.56 27.06 17.92
CA LEU A 310 25.87 25.78 18.16
C LEU A 310 24.35 25.88 18.07
N LEU A 311 23.73 27.05 18.28
CA LEU A 311 22.28 27.19 18.39
C LEU A 311 21.56 27.35 17.05
N SER A 312 22.28 27.50 15.93
CA SER A 312 21.68 27.65 14.60
C SER A 312 20.95 26.40 14.12
N LEU A 313 21.53 25.21 14.31
CA LEU A 313 20.96 23.94 13.86
C LEU A 313 19.67 23.53 14.62
N PRO A 314 19.60 23.62 15.95
CA PRO A 314 18.38 23.37 16.71
C PRO A 314 17.15 24.13 16.19
N ILE A 315 17.29 25.39 15.86
CA ILE A 315 16.20 26.24 15.38
C ILE A 315 15.67 25.74 14.01
N ARG A 316 16.57 25.30 13.14
CA ARG A 316 16.20 24.74 11.83
C ARG A 316 15.45 23.41 11.94
N SER A 317 15.73 22.60 12.97
CA SER A 317 15.13 21.29 13.17
C SER A 317 13.60 21.33 13.39
N PHE A 318 13.07 22.41 13.97
CA PHE A 318 11.63 22.61 14.11
C PHE A 318 10.93 22.73 12.76
N GLY A 319 11.56 23.42 11.78
CA GLY A 319 11.02 23.55 10.44
C GLY A 319 10.85 22.21 9.73
N TRP A 320 11.80 21.28 9.93
CA TRP A 320 11.73 19.93 9.33
C TRP A 320 10.56 19.14 9.90
N LEU A 321 10.40 19.09 11.22
CA LEU A 321 9.29 18.38 11.85
C LEU A 321 7.94 18.96 11.42
N LEU A 322 7.81 20.28 11.41
CA LEU A 322 6.58 20.96 11.01
C LEU A 322 6.24 20.72 9.54
N GLY A 323 7.25 20.59 8.67
CA GLY A 323 7.09 20.28 7.25
C GLY A 323 6.57 18.87 6.99
N ASP A 324 6.92 17.89 7.84
CA ASP A 324 6.53 16.50 7.69
C ASP A 324 5.16 16.17 8.31
N LEU A 325 4.67 16.97 9.27
CA LEU A 325 3.40 16.73 9.97
C LEU A 325 2.17 16.59 9.05
N PRO A 326 1.96 17.47 8.03
CA PRO A 326 0.79 17.33 7.16
C PRO A 326 0.75 15.99 6.44
N ARG A 327 1.89 15.56 5.92
CA ARG A 327 2.03 14.25 5.24
C ARG A 327 1.77 13.08 6.20
N SER A 328 2.26 13.20 7.43
CA SER A 328 2.01 12.20 8.48
C SER A 328 0.53 12.08 8.83
N VAL A 329 -0.18 13.20 8.94
CA VAL A 329 -1.62 13.20 9.22
C VAL A 329 -2.40 12.53 8.10
N VAL A 330 -2.12 12.87 6.84
CA VAL A 330 -2.79 12.24 5.68
C VAL A 330 -2.54 10.74 5.64
N GLY A 331 -1.27 10.31 5.79
CA GLY A 331 -0.94 8.88 5.84
C GLY A 331 -1.64 8.15 7.00
N TRP A 332 -1.66 8.78 8.18
CA TRP A 332 -2.36 8.24 9.34
C TRP A 332 -3.86 8.09 9.11
N ASP A 333 -4.52 9.11 8.54
CA ASP A 333 -5.96 9.08 8.27
C ASP A 333 -6.33 7.95 7.31
N ARG A 334 -5.55 7.78 6.24
CA ARG A 334 -5.74 6.67 5.28
C ARG A 334 -5.55 5.30 5.93
N VAL A 335 -4.50 5.14 6.74
CA VAL A 335 -4.27 3.91 7.51
C VAL A 335 -5.42 3.64 8.48
N GLN A 336 -5.92 4.68 9.17
CA GLN A 336 -7.05 4.55 10.09
C GLN A 336 -8.36 4.21 9.35
N ALA A 337 -8.61 4.79 8.18
CA ALA A 337 -9.76 4.45 7.35
C ALA A 337 -9.78 2.95 7.01
N VAL A 338 -8.63 2.39 6.62
CA VAL A 338 -8.51 0.94 6.38
C VAL A 338 -8.76 0.12 7.66
N LEU A 339 -8.15 0.50 8.78
CA LEU A 339 -8.30 -0.23 10.04
C LEU A 339 -9.73 -0.16 10.60
N ALA A 340 -10.41 0.97 10.39
CA ALA A 340 -11.79 1.19 10.79
C ALA A 340 -12.82 0.61 9.80
N ALA A 341 -12.40 0.19 8.59
CA ALA A 341 -13.30 -0.34 7.58
C ALA A 341 -14.17 -1.47 8.15
N LYS A 342 -15.47 -1.38 7.92
CA LYS A 342 -16.48 -2.36 8.34
C LYS A 342 -16.74 -3.35 7.21
N GLY A 343 -17.47 -4.43 7.49
CA GLY A 343 -17.90 -5.39 6.48
C GLY A 343 -17.34 -6.80 6.66
N ALA A 344 -16.82 -7.15 7.84
CA ALA A 344 -16.52 -8.56 8.13
C ALA A 344 -17.81 -9.37 8.02
N MET A 345 -17.79 -10.46 7.23
CA MET A 345 -18.91 -11.40 7.18
C MET A 345 -18.97 -12.17 8.50
N PRO A 346 -20.10 -12.14 9.21
CA PRO A 346 -20.25 -12.91 10.44
C PRO A 346 -20.29 -14.40 10.11
N HIS A 347 -19.66 -15.22 10.95
CA HIS A 347 -19.71 -16.68 10.89
C HIS A 347 -20.44 -17.21 12.12
N GLY A 348 -21.14 -18.34 11.94
CA GLY A 348 -21.65 -19.11 13.06
C GLY A 348 -20.63 -20.13 13.57
N ASP A 349 -21.10 -21.13 14.31
CA ASP A 349 -20.31 -22.23 14.87
C ASP A 349 -20.67 -23.59 14.24
N GLY A 350 -21.54 -23.59 13.21
CA GLY A 350 -22.02 -24.81 12.54
C GLY A 350 -20.90 -25.52 11.79
N ALA A 351 -20.97 -26.84 11.74
CA ALA A 351 -20.08 -27.70 10.98
C ALA A 351 -20.86 -28.47 9.92
N LEU A 352 -20.20 -28.79 8.80
CA LEU A 352 -20.74 -29.67 7.77
C LEU A 352 -20.21 -31.09 7.99
N GLY A 353 -21.13 -32.06 8.10
CA GLY A 353 -20.79 -33.48 8.15
C GLY A 353 -20.86 -34.14 6.78
N GLY A 354 -20.47 -35.42 6.68
CA GLY A 354 -20.57 -36.23 5.47
C GLY A 354 -19.34 -36.24 4.57
N THR A 355 -19.25 -37.20 3.69
CA THR A 355 -18.10 -37.46 2.79
C THR A 355 -18.44 -37.40 1.30
N GLY A 356 -19.72 -37.43 0.92
CA GLY A 356 -20.17 -37.35 -0.46
C GLY A 356 -20.42 -35.92 -0.94
N GLY A 357 -20.94 -35.77 -2.15
CA GLY A 357 -21.33 -34.48 -2.72
C GLY A 357 -22.30 -33.70 -1.84
N ILE A 358 -22.27 -32.39 -1.93
CA ILE A 358 -23.14 -31.50 -1.17
C ILE A 358 -24.49 -31.34 -1.90
N ARG A 359 -25.60 -31.42 -1.16
CA ARG A 359 -26.87 -30.86 -1.63
C ARG A 359 -26.76 -29.33 -1.53
N LEU A 360 -26.85 -28.66 -2.68
CA LEU A 360 -26.82 -27.21 -2.77
C LEU A 360 -28.23 -26.69 -3.02
N ALA A 361 -28.68 -25.72 -2.24
CA ALA A 361 -29.97 -25.06 -2.48
C ALA A 361 -29.83 -23.53 -2.28
N THR A 362 -30.58 -22.78 -3.09
CA THR A 362 -30.80 -21.35 -2.89
C THR A 362 -32.29 -21.08 -2.80
N GLU A 363 -32.71 -20.17 -1.91
CA GLU A 363 -34.07 -19.78 -1.68
C GLU A 363 -34.17 -18.25 -1.74
N GLY A 364 -34.88 -17.71 -2.75
CA GLY A 364 -35.13 -16.28 -2.91
C GLY A 364 -33.87 -15.43 -3.05
N LEU A 365 -32.79 -15.96 -3.67
CA LEU A 365 -31.48 -15.34 -3.68
C LEU A 365 -31.43 -14.09 -4.54
N SER A 366 -31.18 -12.93 -3.92
CA SER A 366 -31.07 -11.64 -4.60
C SER A 366 -29.79 -10.92 -4.21
N PHE A 367 -29.17 -10.23 -5.18
CA PHE A 367 -27.92 -9.51 -4.95
C PHE A 367 -27.76 -8.30 -5.86
N SER A 368 -27.26 -7.20 -5.28
CA SER A 368 -26.96 -5.95 -5.98
C SER A 368 -25.52 -5.53 -5.73
N TYR A 369 -24.85 -5.04 -6.78
CA TYR A 369 -23.61 -4.31 -6.60
C TYR A 369 -23.92 -2.85 -6.23
N GLU A 370 -23.20 -2.32 -5.25
CA GLU A 370 -23.21 -0.88 -4.96
C GLU A 370 -22.32 -0.19 -5.98
N ASP A 371 -22.89 0.69 -6.82
CA ASP A 371 -22.13 1.51 -7.75
C ASP A 371 -21.24 2.49 -6.96
N GLY A 372 -19.97 2.13 -6.82
CA GLY A 372 -18.93 2.93 -6.17
C GLY A 372 -17.75 3.25 -7.08
N TYR A 373 -17.87 2.94 -8.36
CA TYR A 373 -16.88 3.27 -9.37
C TYR A 373 -17.41 4.41 -10.25
N THR A 374 -17.24 5.65 -9.80
CA THR A 374 -17.14 6.75 -10.75
C THR A 374 -15.76 6.61 -11.40
N ALA A 375 -15.73 6.43 -12.72
CA ALA A 375 -14.53 6.27 -13.56
C ALA A 375 -13.59 7.49 -13.56
N ASP A 376 -13.86 8.48 -12.74
CA ASP A 376 -12.99 9.62 -12.51
C ASP A 376 -12.01 9.27 -11.38
N GLY A 377 -10.89 8.64 -11.78
CA GLY A 377 -9.72 8.36 -10.95
C GLY A 377 -9.00 9.60 -10.42
N ALA A 378 -9.68 10.69 -10.22
CA ALA A 378 -9.22 11.83 -9.43
C ALA A 378 -9.43 11.48 -7.96
N GLY A 379 -8.32 11.25 -7.26
CA GLY A 379 -8.27 10.97 -5.83
C GLY A 379 -9.08 11.95 -5.01
N SER A 380 -10.37 11.68 -4.87
CA SER A 380 -11.21 12.33 -3.90
C SER A 380 -10.88 11.72 -2.54
N ASP A 381 -10.38 12.57 -1.71
CA ASP A 381 -10.08 12.43 -0.31
C ASP A 381 -11.00 11.44 0.42
N LEU A 382 -10.52 10.22 0.64
CA LEU A 382 -11.16 9.23 1.52
C LEU A 382 -11.26 9.71 2.99
N ALA A 383 -10.72 10.88 3.29
CA ALA A 383 -10.76 11.50 4.60
C ALA A 383 -11.98 12.42 4.83
N ASP A 384 -12.64 12.91 3.79
CA ASP A 384 -13.71 13.90 3.88
C ASP A 384 -15.04 13.48 3.23
N ALA A 385 -15.18 12.20 2.78
CA ALA A 385 -16.51 11.70 2.53
C ALA A 385 -17.17 11.36 3.88
N PRO A 386 -17.99 12.28 4.46
CA PRO A 386 -18.95 11.80 5.42
C PRO A 386 -19.74 10.69 4.72
N GLU A 387 -20.19 9.69 5.46
CA GLU A 387 -21.36 8.89 5.11
C GLU A 387 -22.53 9.86 4.86
N ALA A 388 -22.45 10.68 3.83
CA ALA A 388 -23.59 11.37 3.29
C ALA A 388 -24.44 10.24 2.72
N ALA A 389 -25.50 9.93 3.47
CA ALA A 389 -26.61 9.09 3.10
C ALA A 389 -27.33 9.67 1.88
N GLY A 390 -26.67 9.65 0.73
CA GLY A 390 -27.32 9.65 -0.57
C GLY A 390 -27.42 8.19 -0.96
N GLU A 391 -28.59 7.73 -1.32
CA GLU A 391 -28.81 6.41 -1.91
C GLU A 391 -27.82 6.24 -3.05
N ARG A 392 -26.76 5.45 -2.81
CA ARG A 392 -25.84 5.04 -3.87
C ARG A 392 -26.65 4.19 -4.83
N ALA A 393 -26.56 4.48 -6.13
CA ALA A 393 -27.22 3.66 -7.13
C ALA A 393 -26.79 2.20 -6.92
N ARG A 394 -27.77 1.32 -6.76
CA ARG A 394 -27.56 -0.12 -6.63
C ARG A 394 -28.01 -0.78 -7.92
N THR A 395 -27.14 -1.51 -8.55
CA THR A 395 -27.48 -2.30 -9.72
C THR A 395 -27.75 -3.73 -9.28
N THR A 396 -29.02 -4.13 -9.27
CA THR A 396 -29.41 -5.49 -8.94
C THR A 396 -29.04 -6.42 -10.09
N VAL A 397 -28.33 -7.49 -9.80
CA VAL A 397 -27.81 -8.45 -10.78
C VAL A 397 -28.51 -9.80 -10.67
N LEU A 398 -28.96 -10.19 -9.48
CA LEU A 398 -29.74 -11.42 -9.27
C LEU A 398 -31.05 -11.09 -8.58
N HIS A 399 -32.12 -11.71 -9.05
CA HIS A 399 -33.49 -11.48 -8.61
C HIS A 399 -34.16 -12.81 -8.29
N ASP A 400 -34.42 -13.08 -7.00
CA ASP A 400 -35.23 -14.18 -6.51
C ASP A 400 -34.84 -15.55 -7.15
N VAL A 401 -33.54 -15.89 -7.06
CA VAL A 401 -33.00 -17.09 -7.67
C VAL A 401 -33.20 -18.28 -6.75
N ASP A 402 -34.02 -19.22 -7.20
CA ASP A 402 -34.26 -20.53 -6.58
C ASP A 402 -33.54 -21.61 -7.38
N LEU A 403 -32.67 -22.38 -6.70
CA LEU A 403 -31.90 -23.45 -7.29
C LEU A 403 -31.77 -24.61 -6.30
N GLU A 404 -31.95 -25.82 -6.76
CA GLU A 404 -31.69 -27.03 -5.98
C GLU A 404 -30.87 -28.00 -6.79
N ILE A 405 -29.71 -28.42 -6.28
CA ILE A 405 -28.79 -29.37 -6.89
C ILE A 405 -28.62 -30.57 -5.97
N ALA A 406 -28.93 -31.76 -6.46
CA ALA A 406 -28.77 -33.00 -5.70
C ALA A 406 -27.26 -33.36 -5.54
N PRO A 407 -26.89 -34.07 -4.46
CA PRO A 407 -25.52 -34.52 -4.24
C PRO A 407 -24.99 -35.36 -5.42
N GLY A 408 -23.72 -35.06 -5.80
CA GLY A 408 -23.02 -35.81 -6.85
C GLY A 408 -23.49 -35.51 -8.28
N ARG A 409 -24.38 -34.56 -8.49
CA ARG A 409 -24.83 -34.13 -9.83
C ARG A 409 -23.89 -33.08 -10.41
N THR A 410 -23.77 -33.11 -11.74
CA THR A 410 -23.12 -32.06 -12.53
C THR A 410 -24.19 -31.16 -13.15
N VAL A 411 -24.20 -29.88 -12.80
CA VAL A 411 -25.16 -28.89 -13.29
C VAL A 411 -24.46 -27.79 -14.08
N ALA A 412 -24.92 -27.54 -15.30
CA ALA A 412 -24.43 -26.45 -16.14
C ALA A 412 -25.28 -25.18 -15.94
N ILE A 413 -24.65 -24.06 -15.59
CA ILE A 413 -25.29 -22.74 -15.59
C ILE A 413 -24.99 -22.08 -16.94
N VAL A 414 -26.03 -21.81 -17.70
CA VAL A 414 -25.95 -21.25 -19.05
C VAL A 414 -26.74 -19.94 -19.11
N GLY A 415 -26.26 -18.96 -19.86
CA GLY A 415 -26.95 -17.68 -20.01
C GLY A 415 -26.09 -16.64 -20.73
N PRO A 416 -26.69 -15.56 -21.23
CA PRO A 416 -25.95 -14.49 -21.91
C PRO A 416 -24.93 -13.80 -20.99
N THR A 417 -23.99 -13.12 -21.61
CA THR A 417 -23.04 -12.29 -20.84
C THR A 417 -23.80 -11.22 -20.05
N GLY A 418 -23.45 -11.01 -18.78
CA GLY A 418 -24.16 -10.08 -17.90
C GLY A 418 -25.40 -10.66 -17.22
N SER A 419 -25.77 -11.94 -17.42
CA SER A 419 -26.94 -12.55 -16.78
C SER A 419 -26.75 -12.86 -15.28
N GLY A 420 -25.56 -12.66 -14.70
CA GLY A 420 -25.30 -12.86 -13.26
C GLY A 420 -24.64 -14.20 -12.89
N LYS A 421 -24.17 -15.01 -13.85
CA LYS A 421 -23.57 -16.34 -13.60
C LYS A 421 -22.39 -16.29 -12.62
N SER A 422 -21.39 -15.43 -12.86
CA SER A 422 -20.24 -15.29 -11.97
C SER A 422 -20.60 -14.68 -10.62
N THR A 423 -21.63 -13.83 -10.56
CA THR A 423 -22.18 -13.34 -9.29
C THR A 423 -22.81 -14.49 -8.50
N LEU A 424 -23.56 -15.37 -9.16
CA LEU A 424 -24.14 -16.55 -8.54
C LEU A 424 -23.03 -17.47 -7.99
N THR A 425 -21.96 -17.76 -8.75
CA THR A 425 -20.85 -18.61 -8.27
C THR A 425 -20.15 -18.04 -7.03
N THR A 426 -20.01 -16.72 -6.92
CA THR A 426 -19.43 -16.05 -5.74
C THR A 426 -20.35 -16.13 -4.52
N LEU A 427 -21.66 -16.06 -4.70
CA LEU A 427 -22.64 -16.23 -3.64
C LEU A 427 -22.71 -17.68 -3.16
N LEU A 428 -22.70 -18.64 -4.11
CA LEU A 428 -22.70 -20.08 -3.77
C LEU A 428 -21.50 -20.46 -2.90
N THR A 429 -20.35 -19.84 -3.10
CA THR A 429 -19.15 -20.06 -2.26
C THR A 429 -19.03 -19.12 -1.06
N ARG A 430 -20.04 -18.27 -0.84
CA ARG A 430 -20.03 -17.26 0.21
C ARG A 430 -18.78 -16.38 0.21
N LEU A 431 -18.32 -15.96 -0.95
CA LEU A 431 -17.32 -14.89 -1.07
C LEU A 431 -17.95 -13.51 -0.84
N VAL A 432 -19.27 -13.41 -1.04
CA VAL A 432 -20.13 -12.30 -0.66
C VAL A 432 -21.42 -12.86 -0.05
N ASP A 433 -22.05 -12.13 0.86
CA ASP A 433 -23.38 -12.49 1.37
C ASP A 433 -24.46 -11.88 0.47
N PRO A 434 -25.63 -12.54 0.27
CA PRO A 434 -26.72 -12.01 -0.52
C PRO A 434 -27.45 -10.85 0.20
N ASP A 435 -28.10 -9.97 -0.57
CA ASP A 435 -28.97 -8.92 -0.03
C ASP A 435 -30.27 -9.51 0.56
N ALA A 436 -30.81 -10.55 -0.10
CA ALA A 436 -31.96 -11.31 0.36
C ALA A 436 -31.81 -12.79 -0.02
N GLY A 437 -32.57 -13.64 0.66
CA GLY A 437 -32.55 -15.08 0.43
C GLY A 437 -31.43 -15.80 1.19
N THR A 438 -31.27 -17.10 0.90
CA THR A 438 -30.30 -17.97 1.57
C THR A 438 -29.61 -18.91 0.60
N VAL A 439 -28.37 -19.29 0.91
CA VAL A 439 -27.65 -20.42 0.30
C VAL A 439 -27.51 -21.50 1.37
N ARG A 440 -27.86 -22.73 1.03
CA ARG A 440 -27.81 -23.88 1.95
C ARG A 440 -26.93 -25.00 1.41
N TYR A 441 -26.12 -25.55 2.30
CA TYR A 441 -25.32 -26.75 2.09
C TYR A 441 -25.84 -27.87 2.97
N ASP A 442 -26.30 -28.97 2.39
CA ASP A 442 -26.92 -30.11 3.11
C ASP A 442 -28.06 -29.65 4.06
N GLY A 443 -28.81 -28.60 3.66
CA GLY A 443 -29.88 -27.99 4.44
C GLY A 443 -29.45 -26.91 5.44
N ALA A 444 -28.15 -26.77 5.73
CA ALA A 444 -27.62 -25.74 6.64
C ALA A 444 -27.37 -24.41 5.89
N ASP A 445 -27.88 -23.29 6.43
CA ASP A 445 -27.55 -21.95 5.90
C ASP A 445 -26.03 -21.70 6.04
N VAL A 446 -25.39 -21.34 4.92
CA VAL A 446 -23.92 -21.10 4.89
C VAL A 446 -23.47 -19.98 5.83
N ARG A 447 -24.38 -19.04 6.21
CA ARG A 447 -24.09 -17.95 7.18
C ARG A 447 -23.93 -18.47 8.61
N GLY A 448 -24.59 -19.59 8.93
CA GLY A 448 -24.50 -20.26 10.22
C GLY A 448 -23.25 -21.14 10.40
N LEU A 449 -22.45 -21.34 9.36
CA LEU A 449 -21.29 -22.21 9.38
C LEU A 449 -20.07 -21.52 10.01
N ALA A 450 -19.24 -22.31 10.67
CA ALA A 450 -17.98 -21.86 11.25
C ALA A 450 -17.00 -21.35 10.16
N LYS A 451 -16.13 -20.44 10.56
CA LYS A 451 -15.09 -19.93 9.66
C LYS A 451 -14.20 -21.08 9.16
N GLY A 452 -14.04 -21.18 7.84
CA GLY A 452 -13.28 -22.24 7.19
C GLY A 452 -14.10 -23.49 6.84
N ALA A 453 -15.31 -23.66 7.36
CA ALA A 453 -16.14 -24.82 7.03
C ALA A 453 -16.49 -24.90 5.53
N ILE A 454 -16.83 -23.77 4.91
CA ILE A 454 -17.12 -23.71 3.48
C ILE A 454 -15.88 -24.00 2.65
N SER A 455 -14.76 -23.32 2.91
CA SER A 455 -13.51 -23.51 2.16
C SER A 455 -12.87 -24.88 2.38
N GLY A 456 -13.30 -25.63 3.39
CA GLY A 456 -12.91 -27.02 3.61
C GLY A 456 -13.65 -28.04 2.72
N VAL A 457 -14.84 -27.65 2.19
CA VAL A 457 -15.71 -28.56 1.43
C VAL A 457 -16.06 -28.06 0.03
N ALA A 458 -15.92 -26.77 -0.24
CA ALA A 458 -16.23 -26.17 -1.53
C ALA A 458 -14.98 -25.52 -2.15
N ALA A 459 -14.82 -25.65 -3.46
CA ALA A 459 -13.78 -25.01 -4.24
C ALA A 459 -14.38 -24.28 -5.44
N LEU A 460 -13.88 -23.07 -5.71
CA LEU A 460 -14.20 -22.28 -6.89
C LEU A 460 -12.96 -22.11 -7.76
N VAL A 461 -13.08 -22.43 -9.04
CA VAL A 461 -12.11 -22.07 -10.07
C VAL A 461 -12.70 -20.88 -10.84
N PRO A 462 -12.18 -19.65 -10.62
CA PRO A 462 -12.73 -18.46 -11.26
C PRO A 462 -12.30 -18.34 -12.72
N GLN A 463 -13.03 -17.55 -13.50
CA GLN A 463 -12.73 -17.24 -14.90
C GLN A 463 -11.31 -16.68 -15.08
N THR A 464 -10.93 -15.71 -14.27
CA THR A 464 -9.58 -15.16 -14.26
C THR A 464 -8.71 -15.91 -13.27
N THR A 465 -7.80 -16.72 -13.79
CA THR A 465 -6.89 -17.53 -12.96
C THR A 465 -5.69 -16.73 -12.49
N PHE A 466 -5.36 -16.88 -11.20
CA PHE A 466 -4.18 -16.28 -10.59
C PHE A 466 -3.16 -17.36 -10.21
N VAL A 467 -1.89 -17.11 -10.57
CA VAL A 467 -0.75 -17.97 -10.24
C VAL A 467 0.24 -17.17 -9.41
N PHE A 468 0.66 -17.74 -8.29
CA PHE A 468 1.66 -17.14 -7.39
C PHE A 468 3.07 -17.32 -7.94
N GLU A 469 3.95 -16.38 -7.64
CA GLU A 469 5.38 -16.48 -7.94
C GLU A 469 6.06 -17.47 -6.98
N ASP A 470 5.75 -18.77 -7.18
CA ASP A 470 6.24 -19.86 -6.36
C ASP A 470 6.40 -21.11 -7.21
N THR A 471 6.75 -22.26 -6.62
CA THR A 471 6.83 -23.53 -7.34
C THR A 471 5.44 -24.00 -7.83
N ILE A 472 5.39 -24.90 -8.79
CA ILE A 472 4.13 -25.55 -9.21
C ILE A 472 3.53 -26.32 -8.02
N ARG A 473 4.34 -27.03 -7.24
CA ARG A 473 3.93 -27.70 -6.00
C ARG A 473 3.19 -26.74 -5.08
N ASP A 474 3.81 -25.61 -4.73
CA ASP A 474 3.25 -24.64 -3.80
C ASP A 474 1.99 -23.98 -4.39
N ASN A 475 1.95 -23.76 -5.70
CA ASN A 475 0.76 -23.26 -6.38
C ASN A 475 -0.42 -24.22 -6.33
N VAL A 476 -0.20 -25.54 -6.40
CA VAL A 476 -1.27 -26.54 -6.30
C VAL A 476 -1.67 -26.77 -4.86
N ALA A 477 -0.71 -27.00 -3.97
CA ALA A 477 -0.98 -27.30 -2.56
C ALA A 477 -1.54 -26.09 -1.80
N LEU A 478 -1.05 -24.86 -2.06
CA LEU A 478 -1.40 -23.64 -1.33
C LEU A 478 -1.43 -23.82 0.20
N GLY A 479 -0.38 -24.44 0.74
CA GLY A 479 -0.23 -24.68 2.18
C GLY A 479 -1.14 -25.78 2.73
N ALA A 480 -1.81 -26.56 1.89
CA ALA A 480 -2.47 -27.80 2.32
C ALA A 480 -1.40 -28.88 2.58
N ASP A 481 -1.64 -29.71 3.60
CA ASP A 481 -0.81 -30.88 3.89
C ASP A 481 -1.20 -32.03 2.95
N VAL A 482 -0.59 -32.03 1.77
CA VAL A 482 -0.84 -33.00 0.70
C VAL A 482 0.49 -33.58 0.20
N SER A 483 0.50 -34.85 -0.15
CA SER A 483 1.67 -35.53 -0.70
C SER A 483 1.92 -35.11 -2.15
N ASP A 484 3.15 -35.38 -2.65
CA ASP A 484 3.47 -35.21 -4.06
C ASP A 484 2.60 -36.10 -4.96
N ASP A 485 2.25 -37.30 -4.50
CA ASP A 485 1.37 -38.19 -5.21
C ASP A 485 -0.05 -37.60 -5.35
N ASP A 486 -0.57 -36.91 -4.32
CA ASP A 486 -1.85 -36.21 -4.40
C ASP A 486 -1.76 -35.03 -5.38
N VAL A 487 -0.65 -34.29 -5.37
CA VAL A 487 -0.40 -33.19 -6.32
C VAL A 487 -0.38 -33.71 -7.75
N TRP A 488 0.36 -34.83 -8.02
CA TRP A 488 0.38 -35.46 -9.34
C TRP A 488 -0.98 -36.04 -9.74
N ALA A 489 -1.75 -36.58 -8.79
CA ALA A 489 -3.11 -37.08 -9.07
C ALA A 489 -4.03 -35.92 -9.49
N ALA A 490 -3.95 -34.77 -8.79
CA ALA A 490 -4.70 -33.56 -9.14
C ALA A 490 -4.29 -32.98 -10.51
N LEU A 491 -2.98 -32.99 -10.81
CA LEU A 491 -2.46 -32.55 -12.12
C LEU A 491 -2.95 -33.48 -13.25
N ARG A 492 -2.99 -34.81 -13.04
CA ARG A 492 -3.53 -35.77 -14.03
C ARG A 492 -5.02 -35.51 -14.28
N LEU A 493 -5.80 -35.29 -13.22
CA LEU A 493 -7.23 -34.98 -13.35
C LEU A 493 -7.47 -33.68 -14.12
N ALA A 494 -6.63 -32.68 -13.89
CA ALA A 494 -6.64 -31.40 -14.61
C ALA A 494 -5.95 -31.47 -16.00
N ARG A 495 -5.50 -32.64 -16.45
CA ARG A 495 -4.71 -32.80 -17.71
C ARG A 495 -3.49 -31.86 -17.77
N ALA A 496 -2.87 -31.60 -16.62
CA ALA A 496 -1.72 -30.73 -16.49
C ALA A 496 -0.40 -31.46 -16.31
N ASP A 497 -0.44 -32.76 -16.02
CA ASP A 497 0.71 -33.62 -15.70
C ASP A 497 1.74 -33.66 -16.82
N SER A 498 1.31 -33.76 -18.07
CA SER A 498 2.19 -33.87 -19.23
C SER A 498 3.08 -32.64 -19.41
N PHE A 499 2.51 -31.44 -19.35
CA PHE A 499 3.32 -30.25 -19.50
C PHE A 499 4.18 -29.97 -18.26
N VAL A 500 3.69 -30.31 -17.04
CA VAL A 500 4.49 -30.14 -15.81
C VAL A 500 5.69 -31.08 -15.81
N ALA A 501 5.51 -32.35 -16.24
CA ALA A 501 6.60 -33.32 -16.36
C ALA A 501 7.66 -32.90 -17.41
N ALA A 502 7.25 -32.14 -18.44
CA ALA A 502 8.16 -31.60 -19.46
C ALA A 502 8.97 -30.39 -18.99
N LEU A 503 8.64 -29.78 -17.85
CA LEU A 503 9.40 -28.66 -17.31
C LEU A 503 10.71 -29.13 -16.66
N PRO A 504 11.80 -28.36 -16.74
CA PRO A 504 13.13 -28.77 -16.30
C PRO A 504 13.23 -29.26 -14.84
N ALA A 505 12.42 -28.69 -13.94
CA ALA A 505 12.38 -29.04 -12.53
C ALA A 505 11.03 -29.68 -12.08
N GLY A 506 10.15 -30.05 -13.02
CA GLY A 506 8.85 -30.65 -12.71
C GLY A 506 8.05 -29.83 -11.72
N LEU A 507 7.63 -30.42 -10.58
CA LEU A 507 6.88 -29.74 -9.51
C LEU A 507 7.64 -28.58 -8.86
N ASP A 508 8.98 -28.62 -8.84
CA ASP A 508 9.82 -27.59 -8.23
C ASP A 508 10.12 -26.43 -9.17
N THR A 509 9.55 -26.44 -10.38
CA THR A 509 9.67 -25.33 -11.32
C THR A 509 9.01 -24.09 -10.73
N ARG A 510 9.78 -23.00 -10.56
CA ARG A 510 9.27 -21.69 -10.13
C ARG A 510 8.62 -20.98 -11.30
N LEU A 511 7.43 -20.49 -11.05
CA LEU A 511 6.65 -19.69 -11.99
C LEU A 511 6.98 -18.21 -11.77
N GLY A 512 7.17 -17.46 -12.88
CA GLY A 512 7.38 -16.03 -12.82
C GLY A 512 6.13 -15.25 -12.40
N GLU A 513 6.26 -13.93 -12.33
CA GLU A 513 5.18 -13.04 -11.96
C GLU A 513 3.89 -13.36 -12.74
N ARG A 514 2.80 -13.63 -12.00
CA ARG A 514 1.48 -14.00 -12.54
C ARG A 514 1.50 -15.22 -13.50
N GLY A 515 2.55 -16.07 -13.45
CA GLY A 515 2.66 -17.24 -14.31
C GLY A 515 2.81 -16.92 -15.80
N THR A 516 3.50 -15.84 -16.14
CA THR A 516 3.71 -15.38 -17.53
C THR A 516 4.44 -16.40 -18.41
N SER A 517 5.15 -17.35 -17.80
CA SER A 517 5.81 -18.47 -18.48
C SER A 517 4.84 -19.57 -18.95
N LEU A 518 3.59 -19.56 -18.51
CA LEU A 518 2.56 -20.55 -18.86
C LEU A 518 1.55 -19.96 -19.85
N SER A 519 1.05 -20.81 -20.78
CA SER A 519 -0.07 -20.42 -21.63
C SER A 519 -1.36 -20.23 -20.82
N GLY A 520 -2.37 -19.56 -21.38
CA GLY A 520 -3.68 -19.36 -20.74
C GLY A 520 -4.31 -20.68 -20.27
N GLY A 521 -4.35 -21.68 -21.14
CA GLY A 521 -4.89 -23.00 -20.82
C GLY A 521 -4.05 -23.79 -19.80
N GLN A 522 -2.73 -23.59 -19.79
CA GLN A 522 -1.87 -24.18 -18.74
C GLN A 522 -2.17 -23.57 -17.37
N ARG A 523 -2.34 -22.24 -17.30
CA ARG A 523 -2.74 -21.56 -16.03
C ARG A 523 -4.11 -22.04 -15.54
N GLN A 524 -5.09 -22.18 -16.44
CA GLN A 524 -6.43 -22.67 -16.07
C GLN A 524 -6.37 -24.11 -15.53
N ARG A 525 -5.64 -25.02 -16.20
CA ARG A 525 -5.46 -26.39 -15.72
C ARG A 525 -4.73 -26.46 -14.38
N LEU A 526 -3.74 -25.59 -14.15
CA LEU A 526 -3.07 -25.49 -12.84
C LEU A 526 -4.03 -25.00 -11.74
N ALA A 527 -4.89 -24.02 -12.04
CA ALA A 527 -5.91 -23.55 -11.11
C ALA A 527 -6.96 -24.62 -10.79
N LEU A 528 -7.32 -25.45 -11.77
CA LEU A 528 -8.18 -26.61 -11.55
C LEU A 528 -7.50 -27.65 -10.65
N ALA A 529 -6.23 -28.00 -10.91
CA ALA A 529 -5.46 -28.90 -10.04
C ALA A 529 -5.43 -28.40 -8.59
N ARG A 530 -5.24 -27.10 -8.37
CA ARG A 530 -5.33 -26.43 -7.06
C ARG A 530 -6.67 -26.64 -6.37
N ALA A 531 -7.77 -26.60 -7.13
CA ALA A 531 -9.10 -26.82 -6.59
C ALA A 531 -9.35 -28.28 -6.20
N VAL A 532 -8.95 -29.22 -7.05
CA VAL A 532 -9.28 -30.65 -6.87
C VAL A 532 -8.34 -31.39 -5.91
N VAL A 533 -7.11 -30.90 -5.68
CA VAL A 533 -6.16 -31.51 -4.74
C VAL A 533 -6.71 -31.62 -3.32
N ARG A 534 -7.62 -30.71 -2.95
CA ARG A 534 -8.30 -30.69 -1.63
C ARG A 534 -9.50 -31.62 -1.55
N ARG A 535 -9.83 -32.35 -2.63
CA ARG A 535 -10.98 -33.25 -2.72
C ARG A 535 -12.28 -32.59 -2.26
N PRO A 536 -12.70 -31.47 -2.91
CA PRO A 536 -13.90 -30.73 -2.49
C PRO A 536 -15.17 -31.58 -2.69
N ARG A 537 -16.15 -31.41 -1.81
CA ARG A 537 -17.49 -31.96 -1.91
C ARG A 537 -18.40 -31.16 -2.89
N LEU A 538 -18.05 -29.87 -3.10
CA LEU A 538 -18.67 -28.98 -4.09
C LEU A 538 -17.56 -28.33 -4.92
N LEU A 539 -17.58 -28.55 -6.22
CA LEU A 539 -16.67 -27.91 -7.18
C LEU A 539 -17.46 -26.96 -8.08
N ILE A 540 -17.05 -25.71 -8.10
CA ILE A 540 -17.65 -24.68 -8.96
C ILE A 540 -16.60 -24.22 -9.98
N LEU A 541 -16.95 -24.31 -11.27
CA LEU A 541 -16.11 -23.95 -12.40
C LEU A 541 -16.75 -22.75 -13.12
N ASP A 542 -16.20 -21.54 -12.90
CA ASP A 542 -16.71 -20.32 -13.54
C ASP A 542 -15.87 -20.04 -14.80
N ASP A 543 -16.32 -20.59 -15.94
CA ASP A 543 -15.62 -20.47 -17.23
C ASP A 543 -14.12 -20.88 -17.17
N ALA A 544 -13.83 -21.85 -16.30
CA ALA A 544 -12.48 -22.23 -15.90
C ALA A 544 -11.67 -22.94 -16.98
N THR A 545 -12.30 -23.25 -18.12
CA THR A 545 -11.71 -24.00 -19.24
C THR A 545 -11.78 -23.24 -20.56
N SER A 546 -12.10 -21.95 -20.53
CA SER A 546 -12.30 -21.13 -21.74
C SER A 546 -11.07 -21.04 -22.67
N ALA A 547 -9.87 -21.10 -22.09
CA ALA A 547 -8.58 -21.12 -22.82
C ALA A 547 -8.01 -22.54 -23.03
N VAL A 548 -8.78 -23.57 -22.66
CA VAL A 548 -8.39 -24.98 -22.83
C VAL A 548 -9.00 -25.52 -24.13
N ASP A 549 -8.29 -26.40 -24.79
CA ASP A 549 -8.79 -27.11 -25.97
C ASP A 549 -10.08 -27.88 -25.66
N PRO A 550 -11.11 -27.85 -26.54
CA PRO A 550 -12.38 -28.49 -26.29
C PRO A 550 -12.29 -30.02 -26.00
N GLN A 551 -11.35 -30.71 -26.62
CA GLN A 551 -11.15 -32.11 -26.38
C GLN A 551 -10.60 -32.38 -24.97
N VAL A 552 -9.62 -31.58 -24.54
CA VAL A 552 -9.04 -31.64 -23.18
C VAL A 552 -10.08 -31.25 -22.13
N GLU A 553 -10.93 -30.23 -22.41
CA GLU A 553 -12.05 -29.86 -21.53
C GLU A 553 -13.03 -31.01 -21.30
N ALA A 554 -13.44 -31.70 -22.39
CA ALA A 554 -14.30 -32.88 -22.30
C ALA A 554 -13.66 -34.02 -21.48
N GLU A 555 -12.36 -34.26 -21.66
CA GLU A 555 -11.62 -35.26 -20.87
C GLU A 555 -11.52 -34.88 -19.39
N ILE A 556 -11.35 -33.60 -19.05
CA ILE A 556 -11.36 -33.13 -17.68
C ILE A 556 -12.72 -33.38 -17.03
N LEU A 557 -13.81 -32.97 -17.68
CA LEU A 557 -15.17 -33.15 -17.16
C LEU A 557 -15.57 -34.62 -17.02
N ALA A 558 -15.20 -35.47 -17.99
CA ALA A 558 -15.38 -36.90 -17.89
C ALA A 558 -14.59 -37.48 -16.69
N GLY A 559 -13.31 -37.10 -16.55
CA GLY A 559 -12.49 -37.49 -15.42
C GLY A 559 -13.05 -37.04 -14.05
N LEU A 560 -13.65 -35.87 -13.95
CA LEU A 560 -14.32 -35.41 -12.73
C LEU A 560 -15.55 -36.23 -12.37
N ARG A 561 -16.29 -36.78 -13.35
CA ARG A 561 -17.45 -37.65 -13.12
C ARG A 561 -17.04 -39.08 -12.71
N ASP A 562 -15.99 -39.60 -13.34
CA ASP A 562 -15.54 -41.01 -13.17
C ASP A 562 -14.67 -41.20 -11.92
N THR A 563 -14.23 -40.13 -11.28
CA THR A 563 -13.34 -40.19 -10.13
C THR A 563 -14.12 -40.40 -8.82
N GLU A 564 -13.51 -41.06 -7.84
CA GLU A 564 -14.01 -41.26 -6.47
C GLU A 564 -14.26 -39.91 -5.69
N LEU A 565 -14.10 -38.78 -6.38
CA LEU A 565 -14.36 -37.44 -5.77
C LEU A 565 -15.80 -37.29 -5.30
N ALA A 566 -16.77 -38.02 -5.92
CA ALA A 566 -18.20 -37.95 -5.60
C ALA A 566 -18.73 -36.54 -5.35
N ALA A 567 -18.10 -35.49 -5.93
CA ALA A 567 -18.40 -34.11 -5.72
C ALA A 567 -19.65 -33.66 -6.49
N THR A 568 -20.41 -32.74 -5.94
CA THR A 568 -21.38 -31.96 -6.70
C THR A 568 -20.62 -30.94 -7.55
N VAL A 569 -20.88 -30.88 -8.85
CA VAL A 569 -20.19 -30.00 -9.78
C VAL A 569 -21.15 -28.96 -10.35
N VAL A 570 -20.78 -27.69 -10.26
CA VAL A 570 -21.49 -26.59 -10.92
C VAL A 570 -20.55 -25.99 -11.96
N VAL A 571 -20.91 -26.00 -13.22
CA VAL A 571 -20.09 -25.45 -14.31
C VAL A 571 -20.82 -24.33 -15.04
N VAL A 572 -20.19 -23.17 -15.14
CA VAL A 572 -20.66 -22.10 -16.04
C VAL A 572 -20.15 -22.44 -17.44
N ALA A 573 -21.08 -22.79 -18.34
CA ALA A 573 -20.77 -23.33 -19.65
C ALA A 573 -21.16 -22.38 -20.79
N TYR A 574 -20.27 -22.28 -21.77
CA TYR A 574 -20.45 -21.55 -23.02
C TYR A 574 -20.27 -22.41 -24.26
N ARG A 575 -19.92 -23.70 -24.07
CA ARG A 575 -19.68 -24.67 -25.15
C ARG A 575 -20.71 -25.78 -25.07
N ARG A 576 -21.25 -26.15 -26.21
CA ARG A 576 -22.23 -27.23 -26.30
C ARG A 576 -21.73 -28.53 -25.68
N ALA A 577 -20.48 -28.96 -26.00
CA ALA A 577 -19.91 -30.17 -25.44
C ALA A 577 -19.88 -30.19 -23.90
N THR A 578 -19.62 -29.05 -23.27
CA THR A 578 -19.66 -28.90 -21.82
C THR A 578 -21.09 -29.01 -21.27
N ILE A 579 -22.05 -28.42 -21.99
CA ILE A 579 -23.47 -28.40 -21.61
C ILE A 579 -24.05 -29.85 -21.70
N GLU A 580 -23.72 -30.59 -22.76
CA GLU A 580 -24.20 -31.95 -22.97
C GLU A 580 -23.66 -32.97 -21.93
N LEU A 581 -22.51 -32.64 -21.31
CA LEU A 581 -21.93 -33.47 -20.24
C LEU A 581 -22.62 -33.26 -18.89
N ALA A 582 -23.44 -32.21 -18.72
CA ALA A 582 -24.14 -31.96 -17.48
C ALA A 582 -25.41 -32.85 -17.36
N ASP A 583 -25.72 -33.25 -16.13
CA ASP A 583 -26.93 -33.98 -15.82
C ASP A 583 -28.18 -33.10 -15.93
N GLU A 584 -28.01 -31.79 -15.69
CA GLU A 584 -29.06 -30.78 -15.71
C GLU A 584 -28.45 -29.43 -16.14
N VAL A 585 -29.24 -28.63 -16.82
CA VAL A 585 -28.91 -27.26 -17.25
C VAL A 585 -29.83 -26.28 -16.57
N VAL A 586 -29.28 -25.22 -16.04
CA VAL A 586 -30.00 -24.07 -15.48
C VAL A 586 -29.80 -22.89 -16.42
N PHE A 587 -30.88 -22.41 -17.03
CA PHE A 587 -30.86 -21.26 -17.90
C PHE A 587 -31.10 -19.96 -17.10
N LEU A 588 -30.07 -19.16 -16.97
CA LEU A 588 -30.08 -17.88 -16.26
C LEU A 588 -30.15 -16.73 -17.28
N ASP A 589 -31.23 -15.96 -17.24
CA ASP A 589 -31.37 -14.76 -18.07
C ASP A 589 -31.78 -13.57 -17.20
N ARG A 590 -31.15 -12.43 -17.40
CA ARG A 590 -31.38 -11.15 -16.66
C ARG A 590 -31.49 -11.32 -15.15
N GLY A 591 -30.64 -12.13 -14.56
CA GLY A 591 -30.58 -12.33 -13.12
C GLY A 591 -31.62 -13.29 -12.54
N THR A 592 -32.42 -13.97 -13.35
CA THR A 592 -33.45 -14.95 -12.94
C THR A 592 -33.22 -16.31 -13.58
N VAL A 593 -33.56 -17.37 -12.87
CA VAL A 593 -33.62 -18.73 -13.45
C VAL A 593 -34.89 -18.81 -14.27
N THR A 594 -34.74 -18.84 -15.59
CA THR A 594 -35.85 -18.82 -16.53
C THR A 594 -36.38 -20.23 -16.82
N ASP A 595 -35.47 -21.22 -16.88
CA ASP A 595 -35.82 -22.61 -17.14
C ASP A 595 -34.75 -23.56 -16.63
N ARG A 596 -35.07 -24.83 -16.38
CA ARG A 596 -34.16 -25.89 -15.95
C ARG A 596 -34.60 -27.25 -16.47
N GLY A 597 -33.67 -28.11 -16.83
CA GLY A 597 -33.93 -29.45 -17.36
C GLY A 597 -32.68 -30.01 -18.07
N THR A 598 -32.84 -31.07 -18.82
CA THR A 598 -31.77 -31.58 -19.68
C THR A 598 -31.54 -30.65 -20.88
N HIS A 599 -30.39 -30.77 -21.54
CA HIS A 599 -30.07 -29.98 -22.73
C HIS A 599 -31.17 -30.12 -23.80
N ASP A 600 -31.63 -31.35 -24.10
CA ASP A 600 -32.64 -31.64 -25.13
C ASP A 600 -34.02 -31.06 -24.75
N GLU A 601 -34.42 -31.19 -23.47
CA GLU A 601 -35.65 -30.58 -22.97
C GLU A 601 -35.68 -29.07 -23.14
N LEU A 602 -34.56 -28.40 -22.81
CA LEU A 602 -34.50 -26.94 -22.92
C LEU A 602 -34.45 -26.47 -24.38
N LEU A 603 -33.75 -27.23 -25.27
CA LEU A 603 -33.80 -26.95 -26.72
C LEU A 603 -35.23 -27.01 -27.28
N ALA A 604 -36.01 -27.99 -26.81
CA ALA A 604 -37.34 -28.19 -27.32
C ALA A 604 -38.38 -27.15 -26.83
N ARG A 605 -38.20 -26.62 -25.61
CA ARG A 605 -39.25 -25.77 -24.97
C ARG A 605 -38.84 -24.32 -24.68
N SER A 606 -37.55 -24.00 -24.69
CA SER A 606 -37.03 -22.68 -24.33
C SER A 606 -36.44 -21.94 -25.53
N PRO A 607 -37.17 -21.06 -26.24
CA PRO A 607 -36.65 -20.36 -27.42
C PRO A 607 -35.47 -19.41 -27.10
N GLY A 608 -35.36 -18.93 -25.85
CA GLY A 608 -34.22 -18.13 -25.40
C GLY A 608 -32.96 -18.93 -25.30
N TYR A 609 -33.07 -20.15 -24.76
CA TYR A 609 -31.96 -21.09 -24.65
C TYR A 609 -31.50 -21.60 -26.03
N GLU A 610 -32.42 -22.00 -26.91
CA GLU A 610 -32.11 -22.41 -28.27
C GLU A 610 -31.30 -21.35 -29.04
N ARG A 611 -31.79 -20.11 -29.02
CA ARG A 611 -31.05 -18.99 -29.66
C ARG A 611 -29.66 -18.82 -29.12
N LEU A 612 -29.46 -18.94 -27.79
CA LEU A 612 -28.17 -18.76 -27.15
C LEU A 612 -27.20 -19.89 -27.55
N VAL A 613 -27.62 -21.14 -27.49
CA VAL A 613 -26.80 -22.31 -27.86
C VAL A 613 -26.43 -22.26 -29.34
N THR A 614 -27.39 -21.94 -30.21
CA THR A 614 -27.11 -21.74 -31.65
C THR A 614 -26.12 -20.60 -31.92
N ALA A 615 -26.18 -19.50 -31.13
CA ALA A 615 -25.20 -18.42 -31.24
C ALA A 615 -23.80 -18.88 -30.77
N TYR A 616 -23.71 -19.70 -29.74
CA TYR A 616 -22.44 -20.28 -29.31
C TYR A 616 -21.84 -21.22 -30.36
N GLU A 617 -22.67 -22.05 -31.02
CA GLU A 617 -22.23 -22.94 -32.11
C GLU A 617 -21.69 -22.14 -33.30
N ARG A 618 -22.39 -21.09 -33.72
CA ARG A 618 -21.93 -20.20 -34.81
C ARG A 618 -20.61 -19.55 -34.46
N ALA A 619 -20.49 -18.98 -33.28
CA ALA A 619 -19.24 -18.35 -32.84
C ALA A 619 -18.08 -19.35 -32.67
N ALA A 620 -18.37 -20.61 -32.35
CA ALA A 620 -17.35 -21.67 -32.31
C ALA A 620 -16.90 -22.08 -33.71
N ALA A 621 -17.85 -22.23 -34.65
CA ALA A 621 -17.55 -22.57 -36.04
C ALA A 621 -16.75 -21.43 -36.74
N GLU A 622 -17.09 -20.17 -36.50
CA GLU A 622 -16.35 -19.02 -37.03
C GLU A 622 -14.91 -18.98 -36.49
N ARG A 623 -14.71 -19.22 -35.20
CA ARG A 623 -13.36 -19.29 -34.61
C ARG A 623 -12.54 -20.45 -35.15
N ALA A 624 -13.15 -21.63 -35.34
CA ALA A 624 -12.48 -22.78 -35.94
C ALA A 624 -12.06 -22.53 -37.40
N ALA A 625 -12.92 -21.86 -38.18
CA ALA A 625 -12.61 -21.48 -39.55
C ALA A 625 -11.48 -20.42 -39.62
N ALA A 626 -11.48 -19.44 -38.72
CA ALA A 626 -10.42 -18.44 -38.62
C ALA A 626 -9.06 -19.08 -38.27
N ALA A 627 -9.03 -19.98 -37.28
CA ALA A 627 -7.81 -20.70 -36.88
C ALA A 627 -7.25 -21.59 -38.02
N GLN A 628 -8.11 -22.23 -38.81
CA GLN A 628 -7.68 -23.00 -39.98
C GLN A 628 -7.06 -22.08 -41.05
N THR A 629 -7.61 -20.89 -41.26
CA THR A 629 -7.09 -19.91 -42.23
C THR A 629 -5.71 -19.37 -41.80
N GLU A 630 -5.49 -19.11 -40.52
CA GLU A 630 -4.18 -18.71 -39.99
C GLU A 630 -3.14 -19.83 -40.14
N THR A 631 -3.50 -21.09 -39.84
CA THR A 631 -2.60 -22.25 -39.99
C THR A 631 -2.22 -22.48 -41.49
N PHE A 632 -3.15 -22.26 -42.41
CA PHE A 632 -2.86 -22.31 -43.86
C PHE A 632 -1.92 -21.19 -44.30
N ALA A 633 -2.14 -19.94 -43.78
CA ALA A 633 -1.28 -18.80 -44.13
C ALA A 633 0.15 -18.99 -43.59
N GLU A 634 0.32 -19.46 -42.34
CA GLU A 634 1.63 -19.78 -41.75
C GLU A 634 2.36 -20.90 -42.52
N THR A 635 1.61 -21.93 -42.95
CA THR A 635 2.19 -23.04 -43.72
C THR A 635 2.63 -22.60 -45.12
N GLU A 636 1.91 -21.68 -45.73
CA GLU A 636 2.26 -21.10 -47.06
C GLU A 636 3.43 -20.12 -46.96
N GLU A 637 3.55 -19.41 -45.86
CA GLU A 637 4.68 -18.50 -45.60
C GLU A 637 5.96 -19.27 -45.21
N ALA A 638 5.83 -20.40 -44.53
CA ALA A 638 6.94 -21.31 -44.24
C ALA A 638 7.42 -22.14 -45.45
N ALA A 639 6.61 -22.22 -46.49
CA ALA A 639 6.93 -22.93 -47.75
C ALA A 639 7.53 -22.01 -48.82
N ARG A 640 7.55 -20.70 -48.59
CA ARG A 640 8.23 -19.67 -49.43
C ARG A 640 9.59 -19.29 -48.82
#